data_224cb0adf9c6670aeb5749a357afabbc
#
_entry.id   224cb0adf9c6670aeb5749a357afabbc
#
_cell.length_a   1.000
_cell.length_b   1.000
_cell.length_c   1.000
_cell.angle_alpha   90.00
_cell.angle_beta   90.00
_cell.angle_gamma   90.00
#
_symmetry.space_group_name_H-M   'P 1'
#
loop_
_entity.id
_entity.type
_entity.pdbx_description
1 polymer ?
#
loop_
_entity_poly.entity_id
_entity_poly.type
_entity_poly.pdbx_seq_one_letter_code
_entity_poly.pdbx_strand_id
1 'polypeptide(L)'
;MKARWTAGARCTTGAVCVLAMAAALGACGGSGEEPRPLDLTILHINDHHSTLESRSRTLKLSAGGAAAVDVAVDAGGFPRVTAAINELAARSPNVLKLHAGDALTGTLYFNRAGADGEADAAMMNTVCFDAFTLGNHEFDKGDAGLKGFLDLLRKGTCKTPVLSANVQFGSGSALNPARAPGHVSPSTVVERDGQKIGIVGLTIAQKTKASSSPDKDTTFEDETTAAQREIDALRAKNINKIVLLSHIGYEYDKQVAARLSGVDVVVGGDSHTLLGPAALTSAGVGSPAGAYPTRITDKDGKPVCVVQAWEYAQVVGELKVSFNAQGEVTQCAGTPHVLIGDNFSLAGKAATEAEKAALQASAAATGVLRVTTPSATATTVLQPFKDRVAVFNKTNVAIAPQELCSRRVPGGVGSVDYSRSSAACNAEGRVSLRGGDIQQLVAQAYLDVANRQYGGADISLQSGGGVRVPVLGTVTAAQVIQVLPFGNMLFRLDITGQEVKGMLEDGLEAVYGPGGSTGPYPYTGGLRFDVNATAARGERVTAIEVRSPATGAWGPLEPARTYKLFVLSFNANGGDGYKTLAAVPASRRLDIGVLDADVFFNYIETLPKDAASGLPVLSRLPVELYSTRSFKGPN
;
A
#
# COMPACT_ATOMS: atom_id res chain seq x y z
N MET A 1 70.43 -7.72 -58.13
CA MET A 1 71.72 -7.11 -58.34
C MET A 1 72.14 -6.50 -57.02
N LYS A 2 73.10 -7.09 -56.34
CA LYS A 2 74.49 -6.66 -56.12
C LYS A 2 74.54 -5.22 -55.59
N ALA A 3 75.22 -4.81 -54.54
CA ALA A 3 76.29 -5.33 -53.68
C ALA A 3 76.49 -4.24 -52.61
N ARG A 4 76.79 -4.55 -51.38
CA ARG A 4 78.12 -4.61 -50.75
C ARG A 4 78.85 -3.28 -50.65
N TRP A 5 79.25 -2.88 -49.54
CA TRP A 5 80.52 -2.93 -48.75
C TRP A 5 80.77 -1.58 -48.04
N THR A 6 81.38 -1.32 -47.01
CA THR A 6 82.17 -1.89 -45.90
C THR A 6 82.69 -0.74 -45.05
N ALA A 7 82.85 -1.02 -43.78
CA ALA A 7 84.01 -0.77 -42.90
C ALA A 7 84.52 0.68 -42.74
N GLY A 8 84.83 1.11 -41.60
CA GLY A 8 85.54 0.64 -40.46
C GLY A 8 86.17 1.76 -39.68
N ALA A 9 86.52 1.47 -38.49
CA ALA A 9 87.63 1.80 -37.64
C ALA A 9 87.57 2.99 -36.66
N ARG A 10 87.51 2.58 -35.40
CA ARG A 10 88.52 2.71 -34.35
C ARG A 10 88.66 4.01 -33.57
N CYS A 11 88.38 3.86 -32.28
CA CYS A 11 89.14 4.19 -31.05
C CYS A 11 89.44 5.67 -30.81
N THR A 12 89.26 6.19 -29.64
CA THR A 12 89.77 5.81 -28.29
C THR A 12 89.28 6.76 -27.20
N THR A 13 89.24 6.21 -25.97
CA THR A 13 89.45 6.87 -24.68
C THR A 13 88.25 7.60 -24.02
N GLY A 14 87.62 6.99 -23.10
CA GLY A 14 87.71 7.25 -21.70
C GLY A 14 86.75 8.30 -21.11
N ALA A 15 85.67 7.84 -20.48
CA ALA A 15 85.12 8.48 -19.28
C ALA A 15 83.96 7.65 -18.69
N VAL A 16 83.97 7.54 -17.42
CA VAL A 16 83.11 6.81 -16.54
C VAL A 16 81.61 7.10 -16.78
N CYS A 17 80.83 6.10 -17.20
CA CYS A 17 79.34 6.15 -17.13
C CYS A 17 78.80 5.28 -16.02
N VAL A 18 78.20 5.95 -15.08
CA VAL A 18 77.36 5.33 -14.02
C VAL A 18 76.13 4.72 -14.72
N LEU A 19 76.00 3.40 -14.67
CA LEU A 19 74.75 2.69 -15.11
C LEU A 19 73.65 2.94 -14.13
N ALA A 20 72.66 3.72 -14.51
CA ALA A 20 71.34 3.69 -13.87
C ALA A 20 70.48 2.62 -14.60
N MET A 21 70.34 1.45 -13.98
CA MET A 21 69.33 0.45 -14.36
C MET A 21 67.95 0.97 -14.00
N ALA A 22 67.21 1.48 -14.98
CA ALA A 22 65.76 1.66 -14.86
C ALA A 22 65.08 0.30 -15.05
N ALA A 23 64.67 -0.31 -13.94
CA ALA A 23 63.80 -1.46 -13.96
C ALA A 23 62.41 -0.98 -14.42
N ALA A 24 62.02 -1.29 -15.64
CA ALA A 24 60.67 -1.19 -16.11
C ALA A 24 59.83 -2.31 -15.43
N LEU A 25 59.28 -2.01 -14.27
CA LEU A 25 58.16 -2.77 -13.69
C LEU A 25 56.94 -2.48 -14.56
N GLY A 26 56.59 -3.43 -15.41
CA GLY A 26 55.30 -3.46 -16.08
C GLY A 26 54.18 -3.52 -15.03
N ALA A 27 53.62 -2.37 -14.70
CA ALA A 27 52.37 -2.30 -13.95
C ALA A 27 51.28 -2.86 -14.86
N CYS A 28 50.81 -4.07 -14.55
CA CYS A 28 49.46 -4.50 -14.95
C CYS A 28 48.49 -3.52 -14.28
N GLY A 29 48.15 -2.47 -15.00
CA GLY A 29 47.11 -1.52 -14.61
C GLY A 29 45.75 -2.22 -14.66
N GLY A 30 45.32 -2.80 -13.54
CA GLY A 30 43.93 -2.92 -13.28
C GLY A 30 43.40 -1.49 -13.16
N SER A 31 42.49 -1.08 -14.02
CA SER A 31 41.77 0.19 -13.93
C SER A 31 40.82 0.14 -12.73
N GLY A 32 41.35 0.19 -11.53
CA GLY A 32 40.60 0.56 -10.32
C GLY A 32 40.32 2.05 -10.42
N GLU A 33 39.10 2.44 -10.73
CA GLU A 33 38.74 3.85 -10.64
C GLU A 33 39.03 4.34 -9.23
N GLU A 34 39.71 5.48 -9.12
CA GLU A 34 39.96 6.16 -7.87
C GLU A 34 38.61 6.49 -7.18
N PRO A 35 38.45 6.25 -5.86
CA PRO A 35 37.26 6.63 -5.13
C PRO A 35 37.01 8.14 -5.31
N ARG A 36 35.78 8.49 -5.75
CA ARG A 36 35.39 9.88 -5.97
C ARG A 36 33.99 10.15 -5.39
N PRO A 37 33.66 11.40 -5.03
CA PRO A 37 32.33 11.77 -4.60
C PRO A 37 31.26 11.42 -5.64
N LEU A 38 30.02 11.16 -5.19
CA LEU A 38 28.87 10.89 -6.05
C LEU A 38 27.64 11.63 -5.53
N ASP A 39 27.01 12.41 -6.40
CA ASP A 39 25.65 12.92 -6.18
C ASP A 39 24.66 12.00 -6.89
N LEU A 40 23.74 11.45 -6.11
CA LEU A 40 22.76 10.47 -6.55
C LEU A 40 21.34 10.98 -6.30
N THR A 41 20.47 10.86 -7.28
CA THR A 41 19.04 11.08 -7.11
C THR A 41 18.29 9.74 -7.10
N ILE A 42 17.55 9.46 -6.05
CA ILE A 42 16.70 8.26 -5.95
C ILE A 42 15.24 8.71 -6.10
N LEU A 43 14.58 8.20 -7.15
CA LEU A 43 13.14 8.35 -7.38
C LEU A 43 12.48 7.05 -6.99
N HIS A 44 11.50 7.11 -6.11
CA HIS A 44 10.91 5.89 -5.59
C HIS A 44 9.40 5.99 -5.36
N ILE A 45 8.78 4.82 -5.38
CA ILE A 45 7.41 4.57 -4.93
C ILE A 45 7.37 3.29 -4.09
N ASN A 46 6.29 3.09 -3.39
CA ASN A 46 5.95 1.88 -2.65
C ASN A 46 4.43 1.71 -2.61
N ASP A 47 3.96 0.52 -2.24
CA ASP A 47 2.57 0.24 -1.83
C ASP A 47 1.54 0.83 -2.81
N HIS A 48 1.72 0.61 -4.12
CA HIS A 48 0.75 1.14 -5.09
C HIS A 48 -0.51 0.28 -5.20
N HIS A 49 -0.46 -1.00 -4.79
CA HIS A 49 -1.60 -1.87 -4.60
C HIS A 49 -2.59 -1.81 -5.76
N SER A 50 -2.12 -2.07 -6.98
CA SER A 50 -2.92 -2.02 -8.20
C SER A 50 -3.77 -0.75 -8.35
N THR A 51 -3.44 0.35 -7.63
CA THR A 51 -4.11 1.63 -7.76
C THR A 51 -3.56 2.37 -8.97
N LEU A 52 -4.08 2.00 -10.15
CA LEU A 52 -3.57 2.46 -11.43
C LEU A 52 -4.26 3.73 -11.93
N GLU A 53 -5.49 4.01 -11.51
CA GLU A 53 -6.21 5.24 -11.84
C GLU A 53 -6.11 6.29 -10.73
N SER A 54 -6.28 7.55 -11.10
CA SER A 54 -6.42 8.64 -10.15
C SER A 54 -7.73 8.54 -9.36
N ARG A 55 -7.72 9.05 -8.13
CA ARG A 55 -8.90 9.14 -7.26
C ARG A 55 -9.19 10.59 -6.92
N SER A 56 -10.46 10.91 -6.69
CA SER A 56 -10.84 12.23 -6.19
C SER A 56 -10.33 12.42 -4.76
N ARG A 57 -9.74 13.59 -4.51
CA ARG A 57 -9.24 14.00 -3.20
C ARG A 57 -9.66 15.43 -2.89
N THR A 58 -10.02 15.70 -1.64
CA THR A 58 -10.26 17.06 -1.16
C THR A 58 -9.00 17.61 -0.53
N LEU A 59 -8.53 18.76 -1.03
CA LEU A 59 -7.38 19.49 -0.52
C LEU A 59 -7.81 20.87 -0.02
N LYS A 60 -6.98 21.49 0.81
CA LYS A 60 -7.16 22.86 1.29
C LYS A 60 -6.21 23.79 0.54
N LEU A 61 -6.74 24.53 -0.44
CA LEU A 61 -5.98 25.43 -1.31
C LEU A 61 -6.64 26.81 -1.39
N SER A 62 -5.87 27.84 -1.71
CA SER A 62 -6.40 29.20 -1.95
C SER A 62 -6.83 29.34 -3.42
N ALA A 63 -8.07 29.72 -3.64
CA ALA A 63 -8.63 30.04 -4.96
C ALA A 63 -8.54 31.54 -5.31
N GLY A 64 -7.50 32.23 -4.79
CA GLY A 64 -7.30 33.67 -4.99
C GLY A 64 -7.76 34.55 -3.82
N GLY A 65 -8.38 33.96 -2.79
CA GLY A 65 -8.75 34.61 -1.53
C GLY A 65 -7.67 34.45 -0.45
N ALA A 66 -7.86 35.10 0.69
CA ALA A 66 -6.92 35.05 1.82
C ALA A 66 -6.95 33.70 2.57
N ALA A 67 -8.07 32.96 2.51
CA ALA A 67 -8.25 31.67 3.20
C ALA A 67 -8.18 30.50 2.24
N ALA A 68 -7.63 29.36 2.71
CA ALA A 68 -7.73 28.08 2.02
C ALA A 68 -9.17 27.54 2.12
N VAL A 69 -9.66 26.97 1.02
CA VAL A 69 -10.99 26.34 0.90
C VAL A 69 -10.85 24.88 0.53
N ASP A 70 -11.92 24.12 0.71
CA ASP A 70 -11.97 22.72 0.27
C ASP A 70 -12.10 22.64 -1.26
N VAL A 71 -11.15 21.97 -1.88
CA VAL A 71 -11.03 21.82 -3.33
C VAL A 71 -10.95 20.35 -3.66
N ALA A 72 -11.91 19.86 -4.42
CA ALA A 72 -11.80 18.51 -4.97
C ALA A 72 -10.91 18.53 -6.21
N VAL A 73 -9.99 17.56 -6.27
CA VAL A 73 -9.06 17.37 -7.40
C VAL A 73 -8.80 15.89 -7.60
N ASP A 74 -8.49 15.48 -8.82
CA ASP A 74 -8.00 14.14 -9.09
C ASP A 74 -6.52 14.01 -8.66
N ALA A 75 -6.19 12.95 -7.95
CA ALA A 75 -4.87 12.74 -7.36
C ALA A 75 -4.36 11.31 -7.62
N GLY A 76 -3.04 11.18 -7.70
CA GLY A 76 -2.37 9.90 -7.90
C GLY A 76 -2.62 9.29 -9.29
N GLY A 77 -2.51 7.97 -9.36
CA GLY A 77 -2.63 7.17 -10.56
C GLY A 77 -1.28 6.92 -11.25
N PHE A 78 -1.07 5.70 -11.70
CA PHE A 78 0.22 5.26 -12.24
C PHE A 78 0.68 6.05 -13.48
N PRO A 79 -0.20 6.50 -14.42
CA PRO A 79 0.23 7.38 -15.50
C PRO A 79 0.84 8.70 -15.04
N ARG A 80 0.42 9.26 -13.87
CA ARG A 80 1.09 10.42 -13.27
C ARG A 80 2.41 10.05 -12.60
N VAL A 81 2.49 8.89 -11.95
CA VAL A 81 3.76 8.36 -11.44
C VAL A 81 4.79 8.26 -12.55
N THR A 82 4.42 7.65 -13.70
CA THR A 82 5.30 7.55 -14.87
C THR A 82 5.75 8.91 -15.37
N ALA A 83 4.81 9.87 -15.49
CA ALA A 83 5.13 11.23 -15.93
C ALA A 83 6.11 11.93 -14.97
N ALA A 84 5.81 11.89 -13.66
CA ALA A 84 6.62 12.53 -12.63
C ALA A 84 8.04 11.94 -12.56
N ILE A 85 8.16 10.61 -12.56
CA ILE A 85 9.47 9.94 -12.54
C ILE A 85 10.28 10.30 -13.79
N ASN A 86 9.69 10.27 -14.98
CA ASN A 86 10.39 10.61 -16.21
C ASN A 86 10.85 12.08 -16.24
N GLU A 87 10.00 12.99 -15.77
CA GLU A 87 10.31 14.42 -15.71
C GLU A 87 11.42 14.72 -14.69
N LEU A 88 11.37 14.11 -13.50
CA LEU A 88 12.39 14.26 -12.47
C LEU A 88 13.71 13.61 -12.89
N ALA A 89 13.67 12.43 -13.50
CA ALA A 89 14.85 11.74 -14.02
C ALA A 89 15.60 12.55 -15.10
N ALA A 90 14.87 13.24 -15.96
CA ALA A 90 15.48 14.08 -17.00
C ALA A 90 16.27 15.28 -16.45
N ARG A 91 16.16 15.59 -15.17
CA ARG A 91 16.81 16.73 -14.50
C ARG A 91 18.08 16.33 -13.74
N SER A 92 18.38 15.05 -13.66
CA SER A 92 19.55 14.54 -12.92
C SER A 92 20.32 13.52 -13.76
N PRO A 93 21.66 13.60 -13.81
CA PRO A 93 22.50 12.64 -14.55
C PRO A 93 22.60 11.26 -13.87
N ASN A 94 22.46 11.20 -12.54
CA ASN A 94 22.67 10.00 -11.74
C ASN A 94 21.36 9.63 -11.03
N VAL A 95 20.49 8.88 -11.70
CA VAL A 95 19.18 8.52 -11.17
C VAL A 95 19.07 7.04 -10.93
N LEU A 96 18.57 6.66 -9.73
CA LEU A 96 18.00 5.35 -9.45
C LEU A 96 16.47 5.47 -9.37
N LYS A 97 15.76 4.53 -9.99
CA LYS A 97 14.31 4.39 -9.92
C LYS A 97 13.99 3.11 -9.17
N LEU A 98 13.37 3.22 -8.00
CA LEU A 98 13.16 2.11 -7.08
C LEU A 98 11.67 1.93 -6.74
N HIS A 99 11.27 0.68 -6.55
CA HIS A 99 9.95 0.32 -6.06
C HIS A 99 10.07 -0.57 -4.82
N ALA A 100 9.59 -0.08 -3.68
CA ALA A 100 9.79 -0.72 -2.39
C ALA A 100 8.64 -1.67 -1.98
N GLY A 101 8.11 -2.47 -2.93
CA GLY A 101 7.18 -3.57 -2.66
C GLY A 101 5.70 -3.19 -2.66
N ASP A 102 4.86 -4.20 -2.50
CA ASP A 102 3.39 -4.14 -2.52
C ASP A 102 2.85 -3.46 -3.79
N ALA A 103 3.24 -4.02 -4.91
CA ALA A 103 2.68 -3.65 -6.21
C ALA A 103 1.28 -4.23 -6.40
N LEU A 104 1.07 -5.44 -5.90
CA LEU A 104 -0.11 -6.27 -6.14
C LEU A 104 -1.20 -6.04 -5.10
N THR A 105 -2.39 -6.55 -5.41
CA THR A 105 -3.58 -6.56 -4.55
C THR A 105 -4.12 -5.14 -4.27
N GLY A 106 -5.40 -5.00 -4.10
CA GLY A 106 -6.03 -3.75 -3.67
C GLY A 106 -7.10 -3.19 -4.60
N THR A 107 -7.08 -3.47 -5.91
CA THR A 107 -8.15 -3.01 -6.83
C THR A 107 -8.51 -4.08 -7.85
N LEU A 108 -9.62 -3.85 -8.59
CA LEU A 108 -10.06 -4.74 -9.69
C LEU A 108 -8.99 -4.88 -10.80
N TYR A 109 -8.02 -4.00 -10.86
CA TYR A 109 -6.92 -4.11 -11.81
C TYR A 109 -6.03 -5.31 -11.53
N PHE A 110 -5.92 -5.71 -10.27
CA PHE A 110 -5.12 -6.88 -9.89
C PHE A 110 -5.62 -8.17 -10.57
N ASN A 111 -6.92 -8.47 -10.50
CA ASN A 111 -7.46 -9.78 -10.83
C ASN A 111 -8.69 -9.79 -11.75
N ARG A 112 -9.16 -8.62 -12.21
CA ARG A 112 -10.34 -8.48 -13.11
C ARG A 112 -9.99 -7.79 -14.43
N ALA A 113 -8.77 -7.28 -14.55
CA ALA A 113 -8.31 -6.62 -15.78
C ALA A 113 -7.51 -7.56 -16.72
N GLY A 114 -7.25 -8.79 -16.32
CA GLY A 114 -6.44 -9.77 -17.05
C GLY A 114 -5.98 -10.90 -16.14
N ALA A 115 -4.81 -11.45 -16.38
CA ALA A 115 -4.15 -12.33 -15.42
C ALA A 115 -3.77 -11.53 -14.16
N ASP A 116 -3.66 -12.22 -13.01
CA ASP A 116 -3.32 -11.58 -11.73
C ASP A 116 -2.01 -10.78 -11.87
N GLY A 117 -2.08 -9.47 -11.61
CA GLY A 117 -0.95 -8.54 -11.72
C GLY A 117 -0.53 -8.16 -13.15
N GLU A 118 -1.29 -8.53 -14.20
CA GLU A 118 -0.93 -8.19 -15.58
C GLU A 118 -0.92 -6.69 -15.82
N ALA A 119 -1.91 -5.98 -15.28
CA ALA A 119 -1.99 -4.52 -15.38
C ALA A 119 -0.84 -3.85 -14.64
N ASP A 120 -0.49 -4.35 -13.44
CA ASP A 120 0.61 -3.82 -12.62
C ASP A 120 1.96 -3.99 -13.33
N ALA A 121 2.22 -5.19 -13.84
CA ALA A 121 3.43 -5.47 -14.62
C ALA A 121 3.55 -4.57 -15.85
N ALA A 122 2.44 -4.34 -16.58
CA ALA A 122 2.42 -3.46 -17.74
C ALA A 122 2.72 -2.00 -17.36
N MET A 123 2.13 -1.52 -16.25
CA MET A 123 2.35 -0.16 -15.77
C MET A 123 3.77 0.03 -15.22
N MET A 124 4.31 -0.92 -14.45
CA MET A 124 5.71 -0.87 -13.97
C MET A 124 6.70 -0.81 -15.13
N ASN A 125 6.41 -1.49 -16.24
CA ASN A 125 7.21 -1.40 -17.48
C ASN A 125 7.13 -0.04 -18.19
N THR A 126 6.26 0.88 -17.80
CA THR A 126 6.29 2.27 -18.30
C THR A 126 7.32 3.15 -17.58
N VAL A 127 7.85 2.69 -16.43
CA VAL A 127 8.85 3.39 -15.62
C VAL A 127 10.24 2.79 -15.79
N CYS A 128 10.35 1.46 -15.92
CA CYS A 128 11.61 0.70 -15.88
C CYS A 128 12.39 0.97 -14.58
N PHE A 129 11.95 0.37 -13.48
CA PHE A 129 12.65 0.46 -12.21
C PHE A 129 14.02 -0.23 -12.27
N ASP A 130 15.02 0.37 -11.63
CA ASP A 130 16.36 -0.21 -11.47
C ASP A 130 16.39 -1.35 -10.44
N ALA A 131 15.41 -1.40 -9.51
CA ALA A 131 15.13 -2.52 -8.65
C ALA A 131 13.70 -2.45 -8.10
N PHE A 132 13.14 -3.61 -7.80
CA PHE A 132 11.87 -3.84 -7.11
C PHE A 132 12.10 -4.84 -5.98
N THR A 133 11.69 -4.53 -4.73
CA THR A 133 11.71 -5.50 -3.64
C THR A 133 10.33 -6.15 -3.47
N LEU A 134 10.31 -7.38 -2.97
CA LEU A 134 9.05 -8.04 -2.65
C LEU A 134 8.47 -7.46 -1.36
N GLY A 135 7.20 -7.09 -1.39
CA GLY A 135 6.39 -6.87 -0.20
C GLY A 135 5.65 -8.13 0.22
N ASN A 136 4.76 -8.04 1.20
CA ASN A 136 3.97 -9.19 1.64
C ASN A 136 2.84 -9.52 0.66
N HIS A 137 2.24 -8.54 0.01
CA HIS A 137 1.12 -8.75 -0.92
C HIS A 137 1.55 -9.38 -2.25
N GLU A 138 2.81 -9.41 -2.57
CA GLU A 138 3.32 -10.24 -3.67
C GLU A 138 3.05 -11.73 -3.44
N PHE A 139 2.85 -12.17 -2.19
CA PHE A 139 2.59 -13.56 -1.82
C PHE A 139 1.10 -13.91 -1.63
N ASP A 140 0.16 -13.02 -1.89
CA ASP A 140 -1.28 -13.25 -1.64
C ASP A 140 -1.87 -14.41 -2.45
N LYS A 141 -1.29 -14.70 -3.61
CA LYS A 141 -1.65 -15.85 -4.48
C LYS A 141 -0.61 -16.97 -4.44
N GLY A 142 0.16 -17.06 -3.34
CA GLY A 142 1.23 -18.02 -3.19
C GLY A 142 2.41 -17.78 -4.11
N ASP A 143 3.42 -18.62 -4.01
CA ASP A 143 4.65 -18.51 -4.80
C ASP A 143 4.39 -18.70 -6.31
N ALA A 144 3.39 -19.50 -6.68
CA ALA A 144 2.99 -19.68 -8.06
C ALA A 144 2.35 -18.42 -8.66
N GLY A 145 1.52 -17.71 -7.89
CA GLY A 145 0.94 -16.42 -8.29
C GLY A 145 2.02 -15.36 -8.44
N LEU A 146 2.91 -15.26 -7.46
CA LEU A 146 4.08 -14.37 -7.53
C LEU A 146 4.93 -14.66 -8.77
N LYS A 147 5.24 -15.93 -9.04
CA LYS A 147 5.99 -16.29 -10.26
C LYS A 147 5.26 -15.83 -11.53
N GLY A 148 3.94 -16.02 -11.60
CA GLY A 148 3.12 -15.56 -12.73
C GLY A 148 3.28 -14.05 -12.97
N PHE A 149 3.19 -13.24 -11.91
CA PHE A 149 3.42 -11.80 -11.99
C PHE A 149 4.84 -11.45 -12.44
N LEU A 150 5.87 -12.10 -11.88
CA LEU A 150 7.27 -11.86 -12.27
C LEU A 150 7.53 -12.24 -13.74
N ASP A 151 6.88 -13.29 -14.24
CA ASP A 151 6.95 -13.67 -15.66
C ASP A 151 6.31 -12.57 -16.55
N LEU A 152 5.20 -11.96 -16.12
CA LEU A 152 4.56 -10.84 -16.81
C LEU A 152 5.45 -9.61 -16.81
N LEU A 153 6.03 -9.26 -15.67
CA LEU A 153 6.96 -8.13 -15.53
C LEU A 153 8.16 -8.28 -16.47
N ARG A 154 8.69 -9.49 -16.62
CA ARG A 154 9.83 -9.81 -17.49
C ARG A 154 9.50 -9.84 -18.99
N LYS A 155 8.23 -9.98 -19.38
CA LYS A 155 7.80 -9.90 -20.80
C LYS A 155 7.97 -8.51 -21.38
N GLY A 156 7.96 -7.46 -20.56
CA GLY A 156 8.19 -6.09 -20.98
C GLY A 156 9.63 -5.84 -21.44
N THR A 157 9.87 -4.64 -21.94
CA THR A 157 11.19 -4.19 -22.40
C THR A 157 12.16 -3.95 -21.24
N CYS A 158 11.63 -3.65 -20.06
CA CYS A 158 12.41 -3.42 -18.85
C CYS A 158 12.94 -4.73 -18.26
N LYS A 159 14.11 -4.68 -17.67
CA LYS A 159 14.76 -5.82 -16.99
C LYS A 159 14.91 -5.51 -15.51
N THR A 160 13.81 -5.15 -14.86
CA THR A 160 13.78 -4.79 -13.44
C THR A 160 14.24 -5.97 -12.58
N PRO A 161 15.37 -5.89 -11.87
CA PRO A 161 15.76 -6.88 -10.87
C PRO A 161 14.74 -6.92 -9.73
N VAL A 162 14.36 -8.13 -9.31
CA VAL A 162 13.45 -8.36 -8.17
C VAL A 162 14.27 -8.88 -7.00
N LEU A 163 14.13 -8.25 -5.84
CA LEU A 163 15.03 -8.44 -4.72
C LEU A 163 14.29 -8.92 -3.46
N SER A 164 14.90 -9.86 -2.75
CA SER A 164 14.62 -10.15 -1.33
C SER A 164 15.77 -11.00 -0.77
N ALA A 165 16.48 -10.49 0.21
CA ALA A 165 17.64 -11.15 0.81
C ALA A 165 17.24 -12.18 1.87
N ASN A 166 16.07 -12.03 2.45
CA ASN A 166 15.60 -12.85 3.57
C ASN A 166 14.55 -13.90 3.19
N VAL A 167 14.10 -13.97 1.93
CA VAL A 167 13.17 -15.00 1.46
C VAL A 167 13.95 -16.18 0.88
N GLN A 168 13.62 -17.38 1.33
CA GLN A 168 14.17 -18.64 0.84
C GLN A 168 13.04 -19.51 0.29
N PHE A 169 12.98 -19.64 -1.03
CA PHE A 169 11.99 -20.48 -1.72
C PHE A 169 12.36 -21.95 -1.64
N GLY A 170 11.54 -22.74 -0.95
CA GLY A 170 11.76 -24.17 -0.73
C GLY A 170 11.69 -25.00 -2.00
N SER A 171 11.96 -26.30 -1.87
CA SER A 171 12.00 -27.22 -3.02
C SER A 171 10.64 -27.41 -3.72
N GLY A 172 9.52 -27.18 -3.03
CA GLY A 172 8.16 -27.21 -3.56
C GLY A 172 7.76 -25.95 -4.32
N SER A 173 8.35 -24.83 -3.97
CA SER A 173 8.03 -23.51 -4.51
C SER A 173 8.23 -23.42 -6.03
N ALA A 174 7.31 -22.75 -6.71
CA ALA A 174 7.45 -22.39 -8.12
C ALA A 174 8.63 -21.43 -8.38
N LEU A 175 9.07 -20.69 -7.35
CA LEU A 175 10.19 -19.75 -7.37
C LEU A 175 11.50 -20.33 -6.85
N ASN A 176 11.55 -21.65 -6.56
CA ASN A 176 12.81 -22.29 -6.20
C ASN A 176 13.89 -21.95 -7.23
N PRO A 177 15.12 -21.54 -6.83
CA PRO A 177 16.18 -21.11 -7.75
C PRO A 177 16.55 -22.14 -8.83
N ALA A 178 16.35 -23.44 -8.57
CA ALA A 178 16.58 -24.48 -9.58
C ALA A 178 15.52 -24.51 -10.69
N ARG A 179 14.30 -24.01 -10.43
CA ARG A 179 13.18 -23.95 -11.39
C ARG A 179 13.02 -22.58 -12.02
N ALA A 180 13.29 -21.54 -11.27
CA ALA A 180 13.12 -20.15 -11.66
C ALA A 180 14.42 -19.34 -11.41
N PRO A 181 15.54 -19.69 -12.09
CA PRO A 181 16.82 -19.04 -11.82
C PRO A 181 16.73 -17.54 -12.11
N GLY A 182 17.24 -16.73 -11.17
CA GLY A 182 17.31 -15.29 -11.28
C GLY A 182 15.95 -14.56 -11.28
N HIS A 183 14.84 -15.20 -10.87
CA HIS A 183 13.57 -14.49 -10.69
C HIS A 183 13.62 -13.54 -9.49
N VAL A 184 14.21 -14.00 -8.40
CA VAL A 184 14.45 -13.18 -7.21
C VAL A 184 15.93 -13.34 -6.84
N SER A 185 16.56 -12.25 -6.45
CA SER A 185 17.95 -12.20 -6.00
C SER A 185 18.03 -11.48 -4.66
N PRO A 186 19.02 -11.76 -3.80
CA PRO A 186 19.15 -11.06 -2.52
C PRO A 186 19.51 -9.58 -2.70
N SER A 187 20.31 -9.28 -3.71
CA SER A 187 20.82 -7.94 -3.99
C SER A 187 21.14 -7.78 -5.48
N THR A 188 21.33 -6.55 -5.91
CA THR A 188 21.83 -6.19 -7.26
C THR A 188 22.84 -5.06 -7.17
N VAL A 189 23.61 -4.85 -8.25
CA VAL A 189 24.56 -3.76 -8.36
C VAL A 189 24.22 -2.93 -9.59
N VAL A 190 24.09 -1.63 -9.40
CA VAL A 190 23.83 -0.65 -10.44
C VAL A 190 25.02 0.30 -10.53
N GLU A 191 25.37 0.71 -11.73
CA GLU A 191 26.46 1.67 -11.95
C GLU A 191 25.90 3.04 -12.34
N ARG A 192 26.39 4.10 -11.70
CA ARG A 192 26.11 5.49 -12.05
C ARG A 192 27.40 6.29 -11.99
N ASP A 193 27.66 7.06 -13.02
CA ASP A 193 28.90 7.84 -13.18
C ASP A 193 30.16 6.99 -12.91
N GLY A 194 30.19 5.74 -13.41
CA GLY A 194 31.30 4.79 -13.22
C GLY A 194 31.41 4.26 -11.78
N GLN A 195 30.51 4.58 -10.87
CA GLN A 195 30.53 4.10 -9.49
C GLN A 195 29.44 3.06 -9.24
N LYS A 196 29.80 2.02 -8.47
CA LYS A 196 28.92 0.91 -8.13
C LYS A 196 28.09 1.22 -6.88
N ILE A 197 26.79 0.96 -6.97
CA ILE A 197 25.84 1.10 -5.89
C ILE A 197 25.22 -0.27 -5.67
N GLY A 198 25.33 -0.81 -4.46
CA GLY A 198 24.66 -2.04 -4.05
C GLY A 198 23.23 -1.76 -3.58
N ILE A 199 22.29 -2.58 -4.02
CA ILE A 199 20.89 -2.49 -3.60
C ILE A 199 20.52 -3.84 -3.01
N VAL A 200 20.13 -3.87 -1.73
CA VAL A 200 19.72 -5.08 -0.99
C VAL A 200 18.22 -5.03 -0.79
N GLY A 201 17.48 -6.11 -1.12
CA GLY A 201 16.03 -6.21 -0.92
C GLY A 201 15.67 -6.84 0.42
N LEU A 202 14.62 -6.34 1.09
CA LEU A 202 14.05 -6.97 2.29
C LEU A 202 12.53 -7.05 2.23
N THR A 203 11.99 -8.18 2.71
CA THR A 203 10.55 -8.44 2.85
C THR A 203 10.20 -8.67 4.32
N ILE A 204 9.10 -8.12 4.81
CA ILE A 204 8.65 -8.30 6.20
C ILE A 204 8.26 -9.77 6.47
N ALA A 205 9.00 -10.44 7.33
CA ALA A 205 8.85 -11.88 7.56
C ALA A 205 7.56 -12.25 8.31
N GLN A 206 7.29 -11.58 9.42
CA GLN A 206 6.17 -11.89 10.32
C GLN A 206 4.82 -11.62 9.66
N LYS A 207 4.67 -10.45 9.05
CA LYS A 207 3.43 -10.02 8.41
C LYS A 207 3.14 -10.89 7.18
N THR A 208 4.12 -11.21 6.36
CA THR A 208 3.96 -12.06 5.18
C THR A 208 3.40 -13.44 5.55
N LYS A 209 3.90 -14.05 6.64
CA LYS A 209 3.38 -15.33 7.14
C LYS A 209 1.98 -15.23 7.72
N ALA A 210 1.58 -14.08 8.23
CA ALA A 210 0.33 -13.89 8.96
C ALA A 210 -0.82 -13.37 8.09
N SER A 211 -0.53 -12.58 7.06
CA SER A 211 -1.55 -11.89 6.23
C SER A 211 -1.54 -12.30 4.77
N SER A 212 -0.51 -13.00 4.30
CA SER A 212 -0.39 -13.47 2.92
C SER A 212 -0.30 -14.99 2.86
N SER A 213 -0.06 -15.56 1.70
CA SER A 213 -0.16 -17.01 1.47
C SER A 213 1.11 -17.61 0.84
N PRO A 214 2.34 -17.30 1.36
CA PRO A 214 3.53 -17.97 0.85
C PRO A 214 3.42 -19.49 0.99
N ASP A 215 4.05 -20.23 0.10
CA ASP A 215 4.06 -21.69 0.17
C ASP A 215 4.67 -22.15 1.51
N LYS A 216 4.23 -23.32 2.00
CA LYS A 216 4.61 -23.80 3.36
C LYS A 216 6.11 -24.04 3.54
N ASP A 217 6.83 -24.34 2.45
CA ASP A 217 8.28 -24.54 2.46
C ASP A 217 9.06 -23.26 2.06
N THR A 218 8.38 -22.16 1.84
CA THR A 218 9.00 -20.84 1.72
C THR A 218 9.23 -20.25 3.11
N THR A 219 10.49 -19.94 3.41
CA THR A 219 10.91 -19.48 4.73
C THR A 219 11.50 -18.08 4.65
N PHE A 220 11.45 -17.38 5.79
CA PHE A 220 11.92 -16.01 5.92
C PHE A 220 12.95 -15.97 7.05
N GLU A 221 14.14 -15.53 6.73
CA GLU A 221 15.20 -15.25 7.69
C GLU A 221 14.93 -13.92 8.42
N ASP A 222 15.58 -13.69 9.55
CA ASP A 222 15.56 -12.39 10.24
C ASP A 222 16.11 -11.28 9.32
N GLU A 223 15.40 -10.19 9.24
CA GLU A 223 15.66 -9.11 8.30
C GLU A 223 17.02 -8.46 8.54
N THR A 224 17.41 -8.25 9.81
CA THR A 224 18.71 -7.65 10.17
C THR A 224 19.86 -8.57 9.77
N THR A 225 19.72 -9.86 10.04
CA THR A 225 20.75 -10.88 9.75
C THR A 225 20.98 -11.00 8.25
N ALA A 226 19.88 -11.10 7.47
CA ALA A 226 19.95 -11.21 6.02
C ALA A 226 20.53 -9.93 5.37
N ALA A 227 20.09 -8.76 5.82
CA ALA A 227 20.62 -7.49 5.32
C ALA A 227 22.13 -7.34 5.58
N GLN A 228 22.60 -7.63 6.82
CA GLN A 228 24.02 -7.50 7.13
C GLN A 228 24.86 -8.46 6.30
N ARG A 229 24.43 -9.72 6.13
CA ARG A 229 25.13 -10.69 5.28
C ARG A 229 25.32 -10.17 3.84
N GLU A 230 24.30 -9.59 3.24
CA GLU A 230 24.38 -9.06 1.88
C GLU A 230 25.21 -7.78 1.78
N ILE A 231 25.10 -6.89 2.77
CA ILE A 231 25.95 -5.69 2.88
C ILE A 231 27.42 -6.09 2.92
N ASP A 232 27.77 -7.06 3.79
CA ASP A 232 29.14 -7.56 3.91
C ASP A 232 29.65 -8.18 2.60
N ALA A 233 28.79 -8.96 1.91
CA ALA A 233 29.12 -9.55 0.62
C ALA A 233 29.34 -8.50 -0.49
N LEU A 234 28.62 -7.39 -0.47
CA LEU A 234 28.81 -6.26 -1.40
C LEU A 234 30.09 -5.49 -1.06
N ARG A 235 30.32 -5.21 0.22
CA ARG A 235 31.52 -4.50 0.68
C ARG A 235 32.80 -5.29 0.41
N ALA A 236 32.75 -6.62 0.52
CA ALA A 236 33.87 -7.49 0.13
C ALA A 236 34.23 -7.40 -1.36
N LYS A 237 33.31 -6.89 -2.19
CA LYS A 237 33.52 -6.59 -3.63
C LYS A 237 33.88 -5.12 -3.87
N ASN A 238 34.29 -4.38 -2.83
CA ASN A 238 34.58 -2.94 -2.84
C ASN A 238 33.40 -2.06 -3.25
N ILE A 239 32.15 -2.47 -2.95
CA ILE A 239 30.96 -1.66 -3.15
C ILE A 239 30.66 -0.99 -1.82
N ASN A 240 30.84 0.32 -1.76
CA ASN A 240 30.77 1.12 -0.53
C ASN A 240 29.59 2.10 -0.47
N LYS A 241 28.65 2.01 -1.42
CA LYS A 241 27.40 2.78 -1.42
C LYS A 241 26.25 1.77 -1.44
N ILE A 242 25.52 1.71 -0.33
CA ILE A 242 24.53 0.65 -0.08
C ILE A 242 23.15 1.25 0.15
N VAL A 243 22.21 0.87 -0.70
CA VAL A 243 20.78 1.16 -0.56
C VAL A 243 20.06 -0.10 -0.07
N LEU A 244 19.39 0.00 1.05
CA LEU A 244 18.45 -1.01 1.52
C LEU A 244 17.08 -0.67 0.92
N LEU A 245 16.61 -1.48 -0.01
CA LEU A 245 15.28 -1.39 -0.60
C LEU A 245 14.37 -2.32 0.21
N SER A 246 13.63 -1.74 1.13
CA SER A 246 13.00 -2.46 2.23
C SER A 246 11.48 -2.42 2.16
N HIS A 247 10.84 -3.53 2.54
CA HIS A 247 9.40 -3.59 2.73
C HIS A 247 9.09 -4.17 4.11
N ILE A 248 9.46 -3.42 5.17
CA ILE A 248 9.32 -3.87 6.56
C ILE A 248 8.65 -2.83 7.47
N GLY A 249 8.29 -1.66 6.94
CA GLY A 249 7.63 -0.58 7.67
C GLY A 249 8.60 0.43 8.28
N TYR A 250 8.22 1.72 8.22
CA TYR A 250 9.06 2.86 8.56
C TYR A 250 9.70 2.80 9.96
N GLU A 251 8.93 2.43 10.99
CA GLU A 251 9.47 2.34 12.34
C GLU A 251 10.46 1.17 12.48
N TYR A 252 10.18 0.05 11.80
CA TYR A 252 11.07 -1.09 11.81
C TYR A 252 12.30 -0.87 10.92
N ASP A 253 12.17 -0.18 9.81
CA ASP A 253 13.29 0.28 8.97
C ASP A 253 14.35 1.03 9.77
N LYS A 254 13.92 1.98 10.62
CA LYS A 254 14.82 2.74 11.50
C LYS A 254 15.53 1.85 12.50
N GLN A 255 14.81 0.88 13.08
CA GLN A 255 15.37 -0.05 14.07
C GLN A 255 16.38 -1.02 13.44
N VAL A 256 16.07 -1.54 12.25
CA VAL A 256 16.95 -2.43 11.49
C VAL A 256 18.21 -1.68 11.05
N ALA A 257 18.06 -0.52 10.42
CA ALA A 257 19.18 0.28 9.95
C ALA A 257 20.14 0.70 11.09
N ALA A 258 19.62 1.03 12.27
CA ALA A 258 20.45 1.34 13.45
C ALA A 258 21.26 0.13 13.98
N ARG A 259 20.93 -1.08 13.57
CA ARG A 259 21.66 -2.32 13.93
C ARG A 259 22.61 -2.81 12.83
N LEU A 260 22.52 -2.24 11.63
CA LEU A 260 23.38 -2.59 10.50
C LEU A 260 24.66 -1.76 10.49
N SER A 261 25.73 -2.31 9.92
CA SER A 261 26.99 -1.63 9.62
C SER A 261 27.11 -1.42 8.13
N GLY A 262 27.29 -0.15 7.69
CA GLY A 262 27.58 0.19 6.30
C GLY A 262 26.36 0.26 5.38
N VAL A 263 25.18 0.55 5.92
CA VAL A 263 24.01 0.98 5.17
C VAL A 263 24.00 2.51 5.07
N ASP A 264 23.65 3.06 3.91
CA ASP A 264 23.67 4.51 3.64
C ASP A 264 22.26 5.10 3.47
N VAL A 265 21.39 4.36 2.78
CA VAL A 265 20.03 4.79 2.45
C VAL A 265 19.07 3.63 2.69
N VAL A 266 17.90 3.92 3.24
CA VAL A 266 16.75 3.01 3.30
C VAL A 266 15.60 3.61 2.50
N VAL A 267 15.14 2.88 1.50
CA VAL A 267 13.92 3.19 0.75
C VAL A 267 12.87 2.16 1.17
N GLY A 268 11.90 2.59 1.97
CA GLY A 268 10.96 1.71 2.66
C GLY A 268 9.56 1.64 2.05
N GLY A 269 8.79 0.64 2.48
CA GLY A 269 7.38 0.40 2.19
C GLY A 269 6.63 -0.19 3.39
N ASP A 270 5.54 -0.93 3.17
CA ASP A 270 4.73 -1.71 4.13
C ASP A 270 3.80 -0.91 5.05
N SER A 271 4.26 0.16 5.65
CA SER A 271 3.50 0.90 6.67
C SER A 271 2.71 2.09 6.12
N HIS A 272 2.69 2.28 4.80
CA HIS A 272 1.99 3.37 4.13
C HIS A 272 2.28 4.74 4.77
N THR A 273 3.55 4.99 5.10
CA THR A 273 3.91 6.15 5.92
C THR A 273 4.07 7.40 5.07
N LEU A 274 3.27 8.42 5.39
CA LEU A 274 3.45 9.76 4.83
C LEU A 274 4.59 10.45 5.57
N LEU A 275 5.66 10.79 4.85
CA LEU A 275 6.77 11.60 5.36
C LEU A 275 6.79 12.97 4.67
N GLY A 276 7.18 14.01 5.38
CA GLY A 276 7.33 15.35 4.79
C GLY A 276 7.11 16.50 5.74
N PRO A 277 7.01 17.73 5.21
CA PRO A 277 6.82 18.93 6.00
C PRO A 277 5.37 19.11 6.47
N ALA A 278 5.15 20.00 7.44
CA ALA A 278 3.84 20.37 7.96
C ALA A 278 2.87 20.91 6.87
N ALA A 279 3.40 21.36 5.73
CA ALA A 279 2.61 21.78 4.57
C ALA A 279 1.65 20.68 4.08
N LEU A 280 1.98 19.40 4.24
CA LEU A 280 1.09 18.29 3.92
C LEU A 280 -0.19 18.31 4.77
N THR A 281 -0.08 18.58 6.06
CA THR A 281 -1.24 18.74 6.95
C THR A 281 -2.05 19.96 6.59
N SER A 282 -1.39 21.11 6.37
CA SER A 282 -2.06 22.36 6.02
C SER A 282 -2.82 22.26 4.69
N ALA A 283 -2.28 21.53 3.73
CA ALA A 283 -2.92 21.28 2.43
C ALA A 283 -4.02 20.19 2.48
N GLY A 284 -4.29 19.57 3.64
CA GLY A 284 -5.30 18.51 3.76
C GLY A 284 -4.88 17.15 3.17
N VAL A 285 -3.58 16.95 2.92
CA VAL A 285 -3.08 15.65 2.42
C VAL A 285 -3.10 14.61 3.53
N GLY A 286 -2.58 14.93 4.72
CA GLY A 286 -2.50 14.04 5.88
C GLY A 286 -1.47 14.56 6.88
N SER A 287 -1.34 13.87 8.02
CA SER A 287 -0.35 14.19 9.04
C SER A 287 0.92 13.37 8.81
N PRO A 288 2.07 14.01 8.47
CA PRO A 288 3.32 13.28 8.31
C PRO A 288 3.77 12.65 9.63
N ALA A 289 4.25 11.41 9.57
CA ALA A 289 4.82 10.70 10.72
C ALA A 289 6.28 11.11 11.01
N GLY A 290 6.94 11.78 10.08
CA GLY A 290 8.32 12.23 10.20
C GLY A 290 8.77 13.11 9.05
N ALA A 291 10.01 13.57 9.10
CA ALA A 291 10.62 14.35 8.03
C ALA A 291 10.91 13.47 6.79
N TYR A 292 10.94 14.09 5.62
CA TYR A 292 11.41 13.47 4.39
C TYR A 292 12.68 14.19 3.88
N PRO A 293 13.86 13.57 3.85
CA PRO A 293 14.19 12.28 4.47
C PRO A 293 14.28 12.35 5.99
N THR A 294 14.03 11.23 6.67
CA THR A 294 14.39 11.04 8.08
C THR A 294 15.85 10.66 8.18
N ARG A 295 16.58 11.28 9.12
CA ARG A 295 18.01 11.00 9.35
C ARG A 295 18.18 10.21 10.62
N ILE A 296 18.92 9.11 10.54
CA ILE A 296 19.35 8.30 11.68
C ILE A 296 20.84 8.00 11.57
N THR A 297 21.37 7.19 12.44
CA THR A 297 22.73 6.62 12.34
C THR A 297 22.66 5.12 12.31
N ASP A 298 23.59 4.51 11.57
CA ASP A 298 23.82 3.07 11.61
C ASP A 298 24.54 2.63 12.90
N LYS A 299 24.84 1.34 13.03
CA LYS A 299 25.55 0.76 14.18
C LYS A 299 26.92 1.39 14.41
N ASP A 300 27.57 1.87 13.38
CA ASP A 300 28.92 2.47 13.43
C ASP A 300 28.86 3.99 13.63
N GLY A 301 27.68 4.57 13.85
CA GLY A 301 27.45 6.01 14.04
C GLY A 301 27.46 6.81 12.75
N LYS A 302 27.40 6.17 11.57
CA LYS A 302 27.40 6.85 10.26
C LYS A 302 25.98 7.28 9.88
N PRO A 303 25.83 8.41 9.13
CA PRO A 303 24.53 8.91 8.72
C PRO A 303 23.80 7.96 7.76
N VAL A 304 22.52 7.72 8.02
CA VAL A 304 21.60 6.97 7.15
C VAL A 304 20.38 7.81 6.84
N CYS A 305 19.94 7.82 5.57
CA CYS A 305 18.77 8.52 5.11
C CYS A 305 17.62 7.52 4.89
N VAL A 306 16.50 7.69 5.60
CA VAL A 306 15.31 6.82 5.51
C VAL A 306 14.19 7.58 4.83
N VAL A 307 13.57 6.99 3.79
CA VAL A 307 12.45 7.56 3.04
C VAL A 307 11.36 6.53 2.79
N GLN A 308 10.12 7.02 2.67
CA GLN A 308 8.95 6.26 2.22
C GLN A 308 8.02 7.18 1.42
N ALA A 309 7.31 6.66 0.42
CA ALA A 309 6.49 7.43 -0.53
C ALA A 309 4.98 7.20 -0.35
N TRP A 310 4.55 7.06 0.92
CA TRP A 310 3.15 6.88 1.29
C TRP A 310 2.52 5.63 0.65
N GLU A 311 1.42 5.81 -0.18
CA GLU A 311 0.58 4.70 -0.62
C GLU A 311 -0.14 5.00 -1.95
N TYR A 312 -0.66 3.96 -2.60
CA TYR A 312 -1.68 4.00 -3.67
C TYR A 312 -1.32 4.91 -4.85
N ALA A 313 -0.06 4.89 -5.27
CA ALA A 313 0.43 5.69 -6.41
C ALA A 313 0.17 7.20 -6.26
N GLN A 314 0.08 7.73 -5.03
CA GLN A 314 -0.20 9.14 -4.76
C GLN A 314 1.06 9.99 -4.66
N VAL A 315 2.21 9.40 -4.30
CA VAL A 315 3.47 10.11 -4.06
C VAL A 315 4.59 9.49 -4.88
N VAL A 316 5.42 10.33 -5.45
CA VAL A 316 6.76 9.98 -5.92
C VAL A 316 7.77 10.65 -4.99
N GLY A 317 8.59 9.84 -4.33
CA GLY A 317 9.69 10.34 -3.51
C GLY A 317 10.89 10.72 -4.37
N GLU A 318 11.44 11.91 -4.19
CA GLU A 318 12.71 12.36 -4.74
C GLU A 318 13.71 12.57 -3.60
N LEU A 319 14.69 11.69 -3.47
CA LEU A 319 15.77 11.79 -2.50
C LEU A 319 17.08 12.11 -3.23
N LYS A 320 17.78 13.16 -2.80
CA LYS A 320 19.11 13.53 -3.25
C LYS A 320 20.12 13.21 -2.16
N VAL A 321 21.11 12.39 -2.49
CA VAL A 321 22.15 11.94 -1.56
C VAL A 321 23.51 12.28 -2.14
N SER A 322 24.37 12.94 -1.35
CA SER A 322 25.77 13.17 -1.69
C SER A 322 26.66 12.23 -0.89
N PHE A 323 27.53 11.51 -1.59
CA PHE A 323 28.54 10.63 -1.01
C PHE A 323 29.93 11.26 -1.16
N ASN A 324 30.78 11.11 -0.13
CA ASN A 324 32.21 11.42 -0.27
C ASN A 324 32.95 10.31 -1.03
N ALA A 325 34.24 10.49 -1.25
CA ALA A 325 35.07 9.51 -1.93
C ALA A 325 35.15 8.16 -1.21
N GLN A 326 34.95 8.11 0.11
CA GLN A 326 34.91 6.89 0.92
C GLN A 326 33.56 6.18 0.84
N GLY A 327 32.55 6.77 0.18
CA GLY A 327 31.20 6.24 0.06
C GLY A 327 30.30 6.58 1.25
N GLU A 328 30.71 7.51 2.12
CA GLU A 328 29.89 7.93 3.26
C GLU A 328 28.92 9.05 2.86
N VAL A 329 27.71 9.00 3.40
CA VAL A 329 26.70 10.04 3.19
C VAL A 329 27.13 11.35 3.85
N THR A 330 27.27 12.40 3.06
CA THR A 330 27.58 13.76 3.55
C THR A 330 26.34 14.65 3.61
N GLN A 331 25.38 14.41 2.71
CA GLN A 331 24.13 15.17 2.67
C GLN A 331 22.99 14.28 2.18
N CYS A 332 21.80 14.46 2.75
CA CYS A 332 20.54 14.05 2.14
C CYS A 332 19.48 15.13 2.26
N ALA A 333 18.76 15.34 1.16
CA ALA A 333 17.64 16.24 1.04
C ALA A 333 16.63 15.64 0.06
N GLY A 334 15.36 16.02 0.15
CA GLY A 334 14.39 15.45 -0.77
C GLY A 334 12.99 16.06 -0.63
N THR A 335 12.13 15.64 -1.54
CA THR A 335 10.73 16.10 -1.61
C THR A 335 9.82 14.90 -1.88
N PRO A 336 8.77 14.69 -1.07
CA PRO A 336 7.69 13.77 -1.39
C PRO A 336 6.70 14.50 -2.31
N HIS A 337 6.78 14.24 -3.61
CA HIS A 337 5.88 14.86 -4.59
C HIS A 337 4.51 14.21 -4.55
N VAL A 338 3.53 14.85 -3.93
CA VAL A 338 2.12 14.44 -3.97
C VAL A 338 1.55 14.82 -5.33
N LEU A 339 1.18 13.82 -6.11
CA LEU A 339 0.75 13.99 -7.50
C LEU A 339 -0.73 14.36 -7.56
N ILE A 340 -1.03 15.50 -8.15
CA ILE A 340 -2.40 15.97 -8.38
C ILE A 340 -2.60 16.34 -9.85
N GLY A 341 -3.85 16.31 -10.29
CA GLY A 341 -4.24 16.85 -11.60
C GLY A 341 -4.54 18.34 -11.54
N ASP A 342 -5.13 18.83 -12.61
CA ASP A 342 -5.54 20.23 -12.76
C ASP A 342 -7.06 20.40 -12.94
N ASN A 343 -7.82 19.33 -12.72
CA ASN A 343 -9.29 19.34 -12.74
C ASN A 343 -9.81 19.69 -11.34
N PHE A 344 -9.74 20.98 -10.99
CA PHE A 344 -10.20 21.45 -9.70
C PHE A 344 -11.70 21.69 -9.68
N SER A 345 -12.33 21.35 -8.55
CA SER A 345 -13.76 21.62 -8.31
C SER A 345 -13.96 22.27 -6.94
N LEU A 346 -14.74 23.34 -6.92
CA LEU A 346 -15.13 24.13 -5.75
C LEU A 346 -16.62 23.95 -5.49
N ALA A 347 -16.99 23.44 -4.31
CA ALA A 347 -18.37 23.16 -3.93
C ALA A 347 -19.17 22.40 -5.03
N GLY A 348 -18.52 21.41 -5.68
CA GLY A 348 -19.13 20.57 -6.72
C GLY A 348 -19.19 21.21 -8.11
N LYS A 349 -18.62 22.41 -8.31
CA LYS A 349 -18.54 23.08 -9.62
C LYS A 349 -17.08 23.13 -10.09
N ALA A 350 -16.87 22.95 -11.40
CA ALA A 350 -15.56 23.13 -12.00
C ALA A 350 -15.03 24.56 -11.72
N ALA A 351 -13.75 24.66 -11.36
CA ALA A 351 -13.11 25.95 -11.15
C ALA A 351 -13.01 26.73 -12.46
N THR A 352 -13.20 28.05 -12.39
CA THR A 352 -12.93 28.97 -13.51
C THR A 352 -11.43 29.00 -13.80
N GLU A 353 -11.03 29.49 -14.98
CA GLU A 353 -9.59 29.60 -15.34
C GLU A 353 -8.80 30.47 -14.36
N ALA A 354 -9.39 31.56 -13.82
CA ALA A 354 -8.77 32.41 -12.83
C ALA A 354 -8.57 31.66 -11.49
N GLU A 355 -9.59 30.93 -11.03
CA GLU A 355 -9.49 30.08 -9.83
C GLU A 355 -8.50 28.94 -10.04
N LYS A 356 -8.50 28.29 -11.22
CA LYS A 356 -7.55 27.23 -11.57
C LYS A 356 -6.10 27.73 -11.47
N ALA A 357 -5.79 28.90 -12.04
CA ALA A 357 -4.46 29.50 -11.95
C ALA A 357 -4.05 29.78 -10.49
N ALA A 358 -4.98 30.31 -9.67
CA ALA A 358 -4.73 30.57 -8.25
C ALA A 358 -4.52 29.26 -7.46
N LEU A 359 -5.31 28.21 -7.72
CA LEU A 359 -5.20 26.90 -7.11
C LEU A 359 -3.88 26.22 -7.47
N GLN A 360 -3.44 26.31 -8.73
CA GLN A 360 -2.13 25.79 -9.16
C GLN A 360 -0.99 26.53 -8.46
N ALA A 361 -1.06 27.85 -8.34
CA ALA A 361 -0.07 28.65 -7.60
C ALA A 361 -0.06 28.28 -6.11
N SER A 362 -1.24 28.10 -5.49
CA SER A 362 -1.38 27.66 -4.11
C SER A 362 -0.80 26.26 -3.90
N ALA A 363 -1.04 25.32 -4.80
CA ALA A 363 -0.45 23.99 -4.76
C ALA A 363 1.08 24.06 -4.85
N ALA A 364 1.62 24.79 -5.82
CA ALA A 364 3.07 24.96 -5.99
C ALA A 364 3.73 25.59 -4.75
N ALA A 365 3.08 26.55 -4.09
CA ALA A 365 3.58 27.21 -2.88
C ALA A 365 3.74 26.25 -1.68
N THR A 366 3.08 25.09 -1.68
CA THR A 366 3.28 24.06 -0.63
C THR A 366 4.66 23.41 -0.69
N GLY A 367 5.34 23.44 -1.85
CA GLY A 367 6.60 22.75 -2.11
C GLY A 367 6.50 21.23 -2.23
N VAL A 368 5.32 20.63 -2.01
CA VAL A 368 5.09 19.19 -2.02
C VAL A 368 3.97 18.74 -2.97
N LEU A 369 2.97 19.56 -3.21
CA LEU A 369 1.93 19.29 -4.19
C LEU A 369 2.47 19.54 -5.60
N ARG A 370 2.36 18.55 -6.46
CA ARG A 370 2.84 18.60 -7.83
C ARG A 370 1.70 18.38 -8.82
N VAL A 371 1.29 19.45 -9.52
CA VAL A 371 0.38 19.32 -10.66
C VAL A 371 1.11 18.57 -11.76
N THR A 372 0.59 17.41 -12.16
CA THR A 372 1.24 16.49 -13.10
C THR A 372 0.24 16.02 -14.15
N THR A 373 0.52 16.29 -15.40
CA THR A 373 -0.24 15.72 -16.53
C THR A 373 0.10 14.23 -16.66
N PRO A 374 -0.88 13.33 -16.76
CA PRO A 374 -0.60 11.90 -16.95
C PRO A 374 0.23 11.65 -18.23
N SER A 375 1.16 10.70 -18.17
CA SER A 375 1.92 10.24 -19.34
C SER A 375 0.96 9.66 -20.39
N ALA A 376 1.00 10.18 -21.60
CA ALA A 376 0.16 9.70 -22.71
C ALA A 376 0.48 8.23 -23.04
N THR A 377 1.74 7.84 -23.04
CA THR A 377 2.16 6.44 -23.26
C THR A 377 1.61 5.53 -22.18
N ALA A 378 1.78 5.89 -20.89
CA ALA A 378 1.26 5.09 -19.78
C ALA A 378 -0.27 5.02 -19.78
N THR A 379 -0.96 6.12 -20.15
CA THR A 379 -2.42 6.14 -20.33
C THR A 379 -2.86 5.17 -21.43
N THR A 380 -2.14 5.13 -22.55
CA THR A 380 -2.42 4.19 -23.65
C THR A 380 -2.20 2.73 -23.20
N VAL A 381 -1.14 2.46 -22.43
CA VAL A 381 -0.88 1.12 -21.87
C VAL A 381 -1.98 0.69 -20.89
N LEU A 382 -2.51 1.62 -20.09
CA LEU A 382 -3.57 1.33 -19.12
C LEU A 382 -4.93 1.08 -19.78
N GLN A 383 -5.21 1.69 -20.93
CA GLN A 383 -6.56 1.70 -21.53
C GLN A 383 -7.19 0.31 -21.74
N PRO A 384 -6.49 -0.71 -22.29
CA PRO A 384 -7.06 -2.06 -22.44
C PRO A 384 -7.51 -2.68 -21.12
N PHE A 385 -6.81 -2.40 -20.02
CA PHE A 385 -7.15 -2.89 -18.69
C PHE A 385 -8.40 -2.18 -18.15
N LYS A 386 -8.52 -0.86 -18.36
CA LYS A 386 -9.74 -0.09 -18.05
C LYS A 386 -10.94 -0.66 -18.77
N ASP A 387 -10.79 -0.98 -20.05
CA ASP A 387 -11.87 -1.54 -20.86
C ASP A 387 -12.33 -2.91 -20.32
N ARG A 388 -11.38 -3.78 -19.89
CA ARG A 388 -11.71 -5.06 -19.26
C ARG A 388 -12.42 -4.88 -17.91
N VAL A 389 -11.99 -3.96 -17.07
CA VAL A 389 -12.68 -3.62 -15.82
C VAL A 389 -14.08 -3.07 -16.10
N ALA A 390 -14.25 -2.22 -17.13
CA ALA A 390 -15.55 -1.69 -17.52
C ALA A 390 -16.50 -2.80 -18.03
N VAL A 391 -15.97 -3.81 -18.72
CA VAL A 391 -16.74 -5.00 -19.11
C VAL A 391 -17.13 -5.82 -17.88
N PHE A 392 -16.16 -6.07 -16.97
CA PHE A 392 -16.43 -6.79 -15.71
C PHE A 392 -17.52 -6.09 -14.90
N ASN A 393 -17.52 -4.77 -14.81
CA ASN A 393 -18.53 -3.99 -14.09
C ASN A 393 -19.96 -4.24 -14.57
N LYS A 394 -20.15 -4.66 -15.82
CA LYS A 394 -21.46 -5.03 -16.40
C LYS A 394 -21.82 -6.50 -16.18
N THR A 395 -20.90 -7.32 -15.67
CA THR A 395 -21.11 -8.76 -15.46
C THR A 395 -22.09 -8.99 -14.31
N ASN A 396 -23.05 -9.87 -14.51
CA ASN A 396 -23.92 -10.35 -13.43
C ASN A 396 -23.14 -11.28 -12.52
N VAL A 397 -23.05 -10.94 -11.24
CA VAL A 397 -22.22 -11.66 -10.24
C VAL A 397 -23.04 -12.37 -9.17
N ALA A 398 -24.31 -11.98 -9.01
CA ALA A 398 -25.23 -12.61 -8.06
C ALA A 398 -26.69 -12.37 -8.44
N ILE A 399 -27.58 -13.02 -7.70
CA ILE A 399 -29.02 -12.73 -7.70
C ILE A 399 -29.48 -12.54 -6.24
N ALA A 400 -30.26 -11.49 -5.98
CA ALA A 400 -30.94 -11.24 -4.72
C ALA A 400 -32.46 -11.41 -4.91
N PRO A 401 -33.02 -12.60 -4.63
CA PRO A 401 -34.45 -12.87 -4.86
C PRO A 401 -35.38 -12.00 -4.02
N GLN A 402 -34.88 -11.47 -2.91
CA GLN A 402 -35.57 -10.56 -2.02
C GLN A 402 -34.72 -9.31 -1.83
N GLU A 403 -35.38 -8.17 -1.63
CA GLU A 403 -34.64 -6.94 -1.31
C GLU A 403 -33.82 -7.12 -0.02
N LEU A 404 -32.51 -6.90 -0.13
CA LEU A 404 -31.62 -6.71 1.01
C LEU A 404 -31.71 -5.24 1.41
N CYS A 405 -32.55 -4.97 2.40
CA CYS A 405 -32.87 -3.61 2.81
C CYS A 405 -31.64 -2.86 3.32
N SER A 406 -31.45 -1.62 2.87
CA SER A 406 -30.41 -0.74 3.38
C SER A 406 -30.98 0.20 4.43
N ARG A 407 -30.47 0.13 5.63
CA ARG A 407 -30.81 1.00 6.76
C ARG A 407 -29.57 1.21 7.61
N ARG A 408 -29.13 2.47 7.74
CA ARG A 408 -27.91 2.77 8.52
C ARG A 408 -28.10 2.58 10.01
N VAL A 409 -29.29 2.90 10.51
CA VAL A 409 -29.65 2.84 11.94
C VAL A 409 -30.97 2.12 12.09
N PRO A 410 -31.16 1.20 13.04
CA PRO A 410 -32.48 0.67 13.40
C PRO A 410 -33.46 1.79 13.77
N GLY A 411 -34.73 1.53 13.68
CA GLY A 411 -35.81 2.47 14.02
C GLY A 411 -36.96 2.41 13.04
N GLY A 412 -38.15 2.83 13.48
CA GLY A 412 -39.37 2.89 12.68
C GLY A 412 -39.57 4.21 11.95
N VAL A 413 -40.81 4.49 11.60
CA VAL A 413 -41.23 5.77 11.00
C VAL A 413 -40.81 6.93 11.90
N GLY A 414 -40.20 7.95 11.32
CA GLY A 414 -39.68 9.10 12.08
C GLY A 414 -38.30 8.90 12.69
N SER A 415 -37.67 7.72 12.51
CA SER A 415 -36.27 7.53 12.91
C SER A 415 -35.32 8.35 12.05
N VAL A 416 -34.10 8.56 12.55
CA VAL A 416 -33.05 9.36 11.89
C VAL A 416 -32.62 8.86 10.49
N ASP A 417 -32.98 7.63 10.12
CA ASP A 417 -32.61 7.04 8.80
C ASP A 417 -33.73 6.22 8.15
N TYR A 418 -34.97 6.67 8.27
CA TYR A 418 -36.14 5.92 7.80
C TYR A 418 -36.18 5.66 6.28
N SER A 419 -35.66 6.57 5.47
CA SER A 419 -35.88 6.63 4.01
C SER A 419 -34.84 5.95 3.14
N ARG A 420 -33.90 5.17 3.69
CA ARG A 420 -32.79 4.58 2.93
C ARG A 420 -33.15 3.35 2.09
N SER A 421 -34.35 2.82 2.24
CA SER A 421 -34.83 1.61 1.56
C SER A 421 -36.18 1.85 0.89
N SER A 422 -36.68 0.84 0.18
CA SER A 422 -38.04 0.87 -0.39
C SER A 422 -39.11 1.00 0.70
N ALA A 423 -40.31 1.38 0.30
CA ALA A 423 -41.46 1.43 1.20
C ALA A 423 -41.75 0.05 1.83
N ALA A 424 -41.55 -1.04 1.08
CA ALA A 424 -41.70 -2.40 1.60
C ALA A 424 -40.69 -2.69 2.72
N CYS A 425 -39.41 -2.35 2.56
CA CYS A 425 -38.39 -2.46 3.58
C CYS A 425 -38.71 -1.63 4.82
N ASN A 426 -39.19 -0.42 4.65
CA ASN A 426 -39.54 0.47 5.75
C ASN A 426 -40.74 -0.04 6.57
N ALA A 427 -41.66 -0.79 5.95
CA ALA A 427 -42.78 -1.40 6.64
C ALA A 427 -42.41 -2.65 7.44
N GLU A 428 -41.22 -3.24 7.21
CA GLU A 428 -40.79 -4.47 7.89
C GLU A 428 -40.32 -4.20 9.34
N GLY A 429 -40.98 -4.81 10.32
CA GLY A 429 -40.61 -4.72 11.74
C GLY A 429 -39.15 -5.16 11.99
N ARG A 430 -38.62 -6.10 11.22
CA ARG A 430 -37.24 -6.57 11.31
C ARG A 430 -36.25 -5.43 11.08
N VAL A 431 -36.43 -4.62 10.03
CA VAL A 431 -35.56 -3.47 9.71
C VAL A 431 -35.63 -2.41 10.79
N SER A 432 -36.83 -2.16 11.32
CA SER A 432 -37.03 -1.23 12.43
C SER A 432 -36.36 -1.70 13.74
N LEU A 433 -36.28 -3.00 13.97
CA LEU A 433 -35.69 -3.56 15.19
C LEU A 433 -34.19 -3.81 15.07
N ARG A 434 -33.70 -4.16 13.88
CA ARG A 434 -32.33 -4.72 13.68
C ARG A 434 -31.47 -3.96 12.69
N GLY A 435 -32.03 -3.03 11.92
CA GLY A 435 -31.31 -2.29 10.88
C GLY A 435 -31.32 -2.98 9.53
N GLY A 436 -30.35 -2.62 8.68
CA GLY A 436 -30.28 -3.04 7.29
C GLY A 436 -29.74 -4.44 7.07
N ASP A 437 -30.38 -5.18 6.16
CA ASP A 437 -29.96 -6.52 5.77
C ASP A 437 -28.59 -6.50 5.06
N ILE A 438 -28.40 -5.54 4.15
CA ILE A 438 -27.17 -5.47 3.37
C ILE A 438 -25.98 -5.04 4.23
N GLN A 439 -26.17 -4.13 5.19
CA GLN A 439 -25.14 -3.76 6.15
C GLN A 439 -24.70 -4.98 6.98
N GLN A 440 -25.69 -5.73 7.48
CA GLN A 440 -25.43 -6.92 8.26
C GLN A 440 -24.73 -8.01 7.43
N LEU A 441 -25.15 -8.20 6.17
CA LEU A 441 -24.56 -9.17 5.27
C LEU A 441 -23.10 -8.83 4.96
N VAL A 442 -22.78 -7.56 4.71
CA VAL A 442 -21.40 -7.10 4.47
C VAL A 442 -20.52 -7.35 5.70
N ALA A 443 -21.02 -7.01 6.90
CA ALA A 443 -20.28 -7.29 8.13
C ALA A 443 -20.00 -8.80 8.30
N GLN A 444 -20.99 -9.66 8.06
CA GLN A 444 -20.80 -11.11 8.11
C GLN A 444 -19.84 -11.61 7.02
N ALA A 445 -19.92 -11.05 5.80
CA ALA A 445 -19.02 -11.38 4.69
C ALA A 445 -17.55 -11.12 5.06
N TYR A 446 -17.26 -10.01 5.72
CA TYR A 446 -15.90 -9.71 6.20
C TYR A 446 -15.40 -10.78 7.17
N LEU A 447 -16.24 -11.20 8.14
CA LEU A 447 -15.87 -12.25 9.08
C LEU A 447 -15.61 -13.59 8.39
N ASP A 448 -16.51 -13.99 7.48
CA ASP A 448 -16.42 -15.27 6.79
C ASP A 448 -15.19 -15.35 5.89
N VAL A 449 -14.87 -14.27 5.20
CA VAL A 449 -13.68 -14.20 4.33
C VAL A 449 -12.41 -14.11 5.16
N ALA A 450 -12.39 -13.32 6.27
CA ALA A 450 -11.26 -13.28 7.20
C ALA A 450 -10.93 -14.69 7.72
N ASN A 451 -11.95 -15.47 8.08
CA ASN A 451 -11.76 -16.83 8.59
C ASN A 451 -11.31 -17.83 7.53
N ARG A 452 -11.60 -17.59 6.26
CA ARG A 452 -11.17 -18.48 5.16
C ARG A 452 -9.81 -18.12 4.58
N GLN A 453 -9.44 -16.84 4.52
CA GLN A 453 -8.34 -16.37 3.68
C GLN A 453 -7.27 -15.55 4.41
N TYR A 454 -7.60 -14.92 5.57
CA TYR A 454 -6.74 -13.90 6.18
C TYR A 454 -6.38 -14.19 7.65
N GLY A 455 -6.15 -15.45 7.98
CA GLY A 455 -5.67 -15.86 9.31
C GLY A 455 -6.68 -15.74 10.45
N GLY A 456 -7.96 -15.55 10.11
CA GLY A 456 -9.08 -15.60 11.02
C GLY A 456 -9.34 -14.30 11.79
N ALA A 457 -10.62 -14.13 12.17
CA ALA A 457 -11.11 -13.10 13.07
C ALA A 457 -12.22 -13.66 13.99
N ASP A 458 -12.38 -13.07 15.17
CA ASP A 458 -13.49 -13.36 16.07
C ASP A 458 -14.70 -12.48 15.73
N ILE A 459 -14.43 -11.25 15.30
CA ILE A 459 -15.40 -10.18 15.10
C ILE A 459 -15.05 -9.42 13.81
N SER A 460 -16.07 -8.94 13.10
CA SER A 460 -15.90 -7.91 12.07
C SER A 460 -16.77 -6.69 12.37
N LEU A 461 -16.38 -5.54 11.84
CA LEU A 461 -17.13 -4.28 11.94
C LEU A 461 -17.29 -3.63 10.56
N GLN A 462 -18.53 -3.26 10.26
CA GLN A 462 -18.91 -2.37 9.16
C GLN A 462 -19.74 -1.21 9.71
N SER A 463 -19.33 0.04 9.47
CA SER A 463 -20.17 1.19 9.81
C SER A 463 -21.36 1.30 8.85
N GLY A 464 -22.53 1.65 9.35
CA GLY A 464 -23.77 1.69 8.57
C GLY A 464 -23.71 2.60 7.34
N GLY A 465 -22.95 3.70 7.42
CA GLY A 465 -22.72 4.66 6.34
C GLY A 465 -21.81 4.16 5.22
N GLY A 466 -20.96 3.19 5.50
CA GLY A 466 -20.07 2.58 4.51
C GLY A 466 -20.82 1.78 3.45
N VAL A 467 -22.02 1.30 3.75
CA VAL A 467 -22.91 0.59 2.81
C VAL A 467 -23.95 1.55 2.24
N ARG A 468 -23.97 1.74 0.91
CA ARG A 468 -24.62 2.88 0.28
C ARG A 468 -25.98 2.60 -0.38
N VAL A 469 -26.22 1.40 -0.87
CA VAL A 469 -27.42 1.05 -1.65
C VAL A 469 -28.00 -0.29 -1.22
N PRO A 470 -29.34 -0.49 -1.33
CA PRO A 470 -29.96 -1.81 -1.20
C PRO A 470 -29.65 -2.66 -2.45
N VAL A 471 -29.95 -3.96 -2.37
CA VAL A 471 -29.74 -4.91 -3.47
C VAL A 471 -31.02 -5.72 -3.69
N LEU A 472 -31.43 -5.84 -4.97
CA LEU A 472 -32.60 -6.64 -5.38
C LEU A 472 -32.43 -7.12 -6.82
N GLY A 473 -32.89 -8.32 -7.13
CA GLY A 473 -32.88 -8.90 -8.47
C GLY A 473 -31.48 -9.31 -8.91
N THR A 474 -31.19 -9.19 -10.20
CA THR A 474 -29.87 -9.50 -10.75
C THR A 474 -28.88 -8.42 -10.34
N VAL A 475 -27.74 -8.83 -9.80
CA VAL A 475 -26.70 -7.96 -9.23
C VAL A 475 -25.49 -7.96 -10.14
N THR A 476 -25.12 -6.79 -10.66
CA THR A 476 -23.89 -6.61 -11.44
C THR A 476 -22.68 -6.32 -10.53
N ALA A 477 -21.48 -6.52 -11.07
CA ALA A 477 -20.26 -6.14 -10.37
C ALA A 477 -20.23 -4.64 -10.00
N ALA A 478 -20.73 -3.77 -10.90
CA ALA A 478 -20.87 -2.34 -10.61
C ALA A 478 -21.78 -2.06 -9.40
N GLN A 479 -22.86 -2.83 -9.23
CA GLN A 479 -23.74 -2.67 -8.05
C GLN A 479 -23.04 -3.11 -6.76
N VAL A 480 -22.22 -4.16 -6.79
CA VAL A 480 -21.37 -4.53 -5.62
C VAL A 480 -20.45 -3.40 -5.23
N ILE A 481 -19.80 -2.74 -6.21
CA ILE A 481 -18.96 -1.56 -5.96
C ILE A 481 -19.81 -0.39 -5.44
N GLN A 482 -21.04 -0.20 -5.93
CA GLN A 482 -21.95 0.82 -5.40
C GLN A 482 -22.40 0.55 -3.98
N VAL A 483 -22.46 -0.72 -3.55
CA VAL A 483 -22.69 -1.08 -2.14
C VAL A 483 -21.52 -0.58 -1.28
N LEU A 484 -20.27 -0.73 -1.73
CA LEU A 484 -19.02 -0.39 -1.03
C LEU A 484 -18.12 0.53 -1.90
N PRO A 485 -18.51 1.81 -2.11
CA PRO A 485 -17.86 2.63 -3.15
C PRO A 485 -16.59 3.36 -2.69
N PHE A 486 -16.21 3.24 -1.41
CA PHE A 486 -15.14 4.08 -0.84
C PHE A 486 -13.75 3.50 -1.05
N GLY A 487 -13.63 2.22 -1.41
CA GLY A 487 -12.34 1.56 -1.60
C GLY A 487 -11.50 1.56 -0.33
N ASN A 488 -12.12 1.29 0.82
CA ASN A 488 -11.39 1.14 2.07
C ASN A 488 -10.62 -0.18 2.08
N MET A 489 -9.40 -0.16 2.58
CA MET A 489 -8.67 -1.38 2.90
C MET A 489 -9.18 -1.98 4.20
N LEU A 490 -8.98 -3.28 4.39
CA LEU A 490 -9.31 -3.97 5.62
C LEU A 490 -8.08 -4.15 6.50
N PHE A 491 -8.28 -3.94 7.79
CA PHE A 491 -7.30 -4.16 8.86
C PHE A 491 -7.76 -5.26 9.78
N ARG A 492 -6.81 -5.99 10.37
CA ARG A 492 -7.04 -6.81 11.56
C ARG A 492 -6.43 -6.09 12.76
N LEU A 493 -7.25 -5.90 13.81
CA LEU A 493 -6.80 -5.34 15.09
C LEU A 493 -6.94 -6.40 16.18
N ASP A 494 -5.93 -6.54 17.04
CA ASP A 494 -6.01 -7.34 18.24
C ASP A 494 -6.47 -6.43 19.38
N ILE A 495 -7.75 -6.54 19.80
CA ILE A 495 -8.39 -5.65 20.78
C ILE A 495 -8.96 -6.43 21.97
N THR A 496 -8.94 -5.83 23.15
CA THR A 496 -9.56 -6.41 24.36
C THR A 496 -11.07 -6.31 24.32
N GLY A 497 -11.78 -7.15 25.09
CA GLY A 497 -13.24 -7.05 25.19
C GLY A 497 -13.70 -5.69 25.74
N GLN A 498 -12.89 -5.04 26.60
CA GLN A 498 -13.17 -3.68 27.02
C GLN A 498 -13.10 -2.69 25.85
N GLU A 499 -12.12 -2.82 24.96
CA GLU A 499 -12.00 -2.01 23.74
C GLU A 499 -13.12 -2.33 22.74
N VAL A 500 -13.59 -3.60 22.66
CA VAL A 500 -14.79 -3.96 21.86
C VAL A 500 -16.01 -3.18 22.35
N LYS A 501 -16.26 -3.13 23.67
CA LYS A 501 -17.35 -2.31 24.22
C LYS A 501 -17.15 -0.83 23.92
N GLY A 502 -15.93 -0.31 24.09
CA GLY A 502 -15.57 1.07 23.77
C GLY A 502 -15.84 1.43 22.31
N MET A 503 -15.48 0.56 21.37
CA MET A 503 -15.74 0.70 19.94
C MET A 503 -17.26 0.81 19.64
N LEU A 504 -18.08 -0.04 20.24
CA LEU A 504 -19.55 0.02 20.05
C LEU A 504 -20.13 1.32 20.61
N GLU A 505 -19.69 1.74 21.79
CA GLU A 505 -20.13 3.00 22.42
C GLU A 505 -19.66 4.22 21.63
N ASP A 506 -18.46 4.19 21.02
CA ASP A 506 -17.97 5.26 20.15
C ASP A 506 -18.88 5.43 18.92
N GLY A 507 -19.23 4.33 18.25
CA GLY A 507 -20.15 4.35 17.12
C GLY A 507 -21.51 4.90 17.48
N LEU A 508 -22.08 4.50 18.63
CA LEU A 508 -23.38 4.99 19.10
C LEU A 508 -23.31 6.45 19.58
N GLU A 509 -22.21 6.88 20.20
CA GLU A 509 -22.01 8.30 20.54
C GLU A 509 -21.96 9.17 19.30
N ALA A 510 -21.28 8.71 18.25
CA ALA A 510 -21.21 9.43 16.99
C ALA A 510 -22.55 9.49 16.22
N VAL A 511 -23.50 8.58 16.55
CA VAL A 511 -24.89 8.64 16.04
C VAL A 511 -25.77 9.52 16.90
N TYR A 512 -25.80 9.31 18.21
CA TYR A 512 -26.81 9.87 19.13
C TYR A 512 -26.29 11.03 19.98
N GLY A 513 -24.99 11.31 19.96
CA GLY A 513 -24.38 12.45 20.62
C GLY A 513 -24.62 13.77 19.86
N PRO A 514 -24.20 14.92 20.43
CA PRO A 514 -24.35 16.22 19.80
C PRO A 514 -23.68 16.27 18.40
N GLY A 515 -24.43 16.71 17.38
CA GLY A 515 -23.96 16.78 16.01
C GLY A 515 -23.84 15.42 15.30
N GLY A 516 -24.47 14.39 15.85
CA GLY A 516 -24.37 13.02 15.35
C GLY A 516 -24.94 12.82 13.94
N SER A 517 -24.49 11.75 13.31
CA SER A 517 -24.94 11.32 11.98
C SER A 517 -25.23 9.83 11.95
N THR A 518 -25.98 9.34 10.96
CA THR A 518 -26.37 7.93 10.88
C THR A 518 -25.24 6.99 10.39
N GLY A 519 -24.15 7.55 9.88
CA GLY A 519 -23.03 6.78 9.33
C GLY A 519 -22.35 5.83 10.32
N PRO A 520 -22.04 6.27 11.53
CA PRO A 520 -21.24 5.51 12.49
C PRO A 520 -21.87 4.23 13.07
N TYR A 521 -23.17 3.99 12.89
CA TYR A 521 -23.84 2.86 13.54
C TYR A 521 -23.13 1.52 13.27
N PRO A 522 -22.79 0.73 14.34
CA PRO A 522 -21.99 -0.48 14.20
C PRO A 522 -22.81 -1.70 13.74
N TYR A 523 -22.49 -2.26 12.59
CA TYR A 523 -22.90 -3.58 12.15
C TYR A 523 -21.73 -4.54 12.31
N THR A 524 -21.95 -5.68 12.97
CA THR A 524 -20.88 -6.63 13.29
C THR A 524 -21.19 -8.02 12.79
N GLY A 525 -20.15 -8.75 12.35
CA GLY A 525 -20.18 -10.20 12.23
C GLY A 525 -19.57 -10.83 13.47
N GLY A 526 -20.11 -11.96 13.94
CA GLY A 526 -19.60 -12.67 15.11
C GLY A 526 -19.84 -11.98 16.47
N LEU A 527 -20.48 -10.82 16.48
CA LEU A 527 -20.81 -10.07 17.70
C LEU A 527 -22.28 -9.62 17.64
N ARG A 528 -23.01 -9.73 18.75
CA ARG A 528 -24.38 -9.22 18.88
C ARG A 528 -24.60 -8.56 20.24
N PHE A 529 -25.51 -7.59 20.29
CA PHE A 529 -25.72 -6.76 21.47
C PHE A 529 -27.12 -6.13 21.50
N ASP A 530 -27.51 -5.60 22.65
CA ASP A 530 -28.71 -4.80 22.84
C ASP A 530 -28.36 -3.32 22.88
N VAL A 531 -29.19 -2.46 22.24
CA VAL A 531 -28.98 -1.02 22.15
C VAL A 531 -30.10 -0.27 22.87
N ASN A 532 -29.71 0.63 23.78
CA ASN A 532 -30.55 1.68 24.34
C ASN A 532 -29.95 3.06 23.94
N ALA A 533 -30.43 3.63 22.84
CA ALA A 533 -29.94 4.90 22.32
C ALA A 533 -30.22 6.10 23.25
N THR A 534 -31.17 5.95 24.22
CA THR A 534 -31.51 7.02 25.18
C THR A 534 -30.64 7.02 26.44
N ALA A 535 -29.81 5.99 26.63
CA ALA A 535 -28.91 5.89 27.76
C ALA A 535 -27.70 6.84 27.61
N ALA A 536 -26.99 7.11 28.69
CA ALA A 536 -25.76 7.85 28.69
C ALA A 536 -24.65 7.09 27.91
N ARG A 537 -23.66 7.79 27.40
CA ARG A 537 -22.47 7.17 26.79
C ARG A 537 -21.82 6.20 27.78
N GLY A 538 -21.46 5.02 27.30
CA GLY A 538 -20.91 3.92 28.10
C GLY A 538 -21.96 2.95 28.63
N GLU A 539 -23.25 3.29 28.52
CA GLU A 539 -24.40 2.48 28.96
C GLU A 539 -25.38 2.16 27.82
N ARG A 540 -25.10 2.60 26.60
CA ARG A 540 -25.97 2.38 25.43
C ARG A 540 -25.93 0.95 24.92
N VAL A 541 -24.85 0.24 25.17
CA VAL A 541 -24.67 -1.15 24.73
C VAL A 541 -24.63 -2.09 25.91
N THR A 542 -25.52 -3.10 25.87
CA THR A 542 -25.65 -4.12 26.92
C THR A 542 -25.74 -5.52 26.32
N ALA A 543 -25.61 -6.54 27.17
CA ALA A 543 -25.76 -7.94 26.78
C ALA A 543 -24.96 -8.32 25.54
N ILE A 544 -23.67 -7.93 25.52
CA ILE A 544 -22.77 -8.17 24.40
C ILE A 544 -22.35 -9.64 24.42
N GLU A 545 -22.54 -10.32 23.28
CA GLU A 545 -22.19 -11.72 23.10
C GLU A 545 -21.30 -11.89 21.85
N VAL A 546 -20.30 -12.77 21.95
CA VAL A 546 -19.41 -13.16 20.86
C VAL A 546 -19.72 -14.60 20.45
N ARG A 547 -19.75 -14.83 19.14
CA ARG A 547 -19.95 -16.16 18.57
C ARG A 547 -18.61 -16.90 18.47
N SER A 548 -18.50 -18.07 19.09
CA SER A 548 -17.32 -18.89 18.97
C SER A 548 -17.11 -19.35 17.52
N PRO A 549 -15.98 -19.05 16.85
CA PRO A 549 -15.69 -19.57 15.52
C PRO A 549 -15.63 -21.11 15.46
N ALA A 550 -15.21 -21.74 16.55
CA ALA A 550 -15.03 -23.19 16.63
C ALA A 550 -16.35 -23.95 16.80
N THR A 551 -17.29 -23.43 17.60
CA THR A 551 -18.52 -24.15 17.98
C THR A 551 -19.80 -23.52 17.43
N GLY A 552 -19.72 -22.26 16.96
CA GLY A 552 -20.90 -21.48 16.58
C GLY A 552 -21.78 -21.01 17.75
N ALA A 553 -21.41 -21.35 18.98
CA ALA A 553 -22.17 -20.97 20.19
C ALA A 553 -21.92 -19.49 20.56
N TRP A 554 -22.97 -18.83 21.07
CA TRP A 554 -22.87 -17.47 21.61
C TRP A 554 -22.49 -17.53 23.09
N GLY A 555 -21.54 -16.66 23.49
CA GLY A 555 -21.11 -16.50 24.86
C GLY A 555 -20.91 -15.03 25.22
N PRO A 556 -20.92 -14.66 26.50
CA PRO A 556 -20.72 -13.28 26.92
C PRO A 556 -19.35 -12.75 26.50
N LEU A 557 -19.26 -11.44 26.17
CA LEU A 557 -18.00 -10.76 25.93
C LEU A 557 -17.16 -10.74 27.22
N GLU A 558 -15.94 -11.24 27.15
CA GLU A 558 -14.99 -11.25 28.27
C GLU A 558 -14.10 -10.00 28.20
N PRO A 559 -14.18 -9.06 29.17
CA PRO A 559 -13.51 -7.75 29.07
C PRO A 559 -11.98 -7.82 28.90
N ALA A 560 -11.33 -8.79 29.54
CA ALA A 560 -9.87 -8.93 29.52
C ALA A 560 -9.34 -9.79 28.37
N ARG A 561 -10.20 -10.52 27.69
CA ARG A 561 -9.80 -11.38 26.55
C ARG A 561 -9.47 -10.53 25.34
N THR A 562 -8.44 -10.91 24.61
CA THR A 562 -8.09 -10.33 23.29
C THR A 562 -8.90 -11.01 22.21
N TYR A 563 -9.49 -10.20 21.33
CA TYR A 563 -10.26 -10.61 20.16
C TYR A 563 -9.62 -10.04 18.90
N LYS A 564 -9.65 -10.81 17.82
CA LYS A 564 -9.25 -10.35 16.48
C LYS A 564 -10.44 -9.67 15.82
N LEU A 565 -10.34 -8.37 15.59
CA LEU A 565 -11.34 -7.56 14.88
C LEU A 565 -10.90 -7.33 13.44
N PHE A 566 -11.79 -7.63 12.47
CA PHE A 566 -11.62 -7.33 11.05
C PHE A 566 -12.44 -6.08 10.71
N VAL A 567 -11.79 -4.99 10.25
CA VAL A 567 -12.43 -3.67 10.18
C VAL A 567 -11.84 -2.81 9.04
N LEU A 568 -12.63 -1.86 8.53
CA LEU A 568 -12.18 -0.90 7.52
C LEU A 568 -11.04 -0.02 8.04
N SER A 569 -10.05 0.28 7.20
CA SER A 569 -8.97 1.24 7.47
C SER A 569 -9.50 2.59 7.95
N PHE A 570 -10.59 3.08 7.35
CA PHE A 570 -11.27 4.30 7.76
C PHE A 570 -11.67 4.28 9.25
N ASN A 571 -12.36 3.24 9.71
CA ASN A 571 -12.79 3.13 11.11
C ASN A 571 -11.61 2.81 12.04
N ALA A 572 -10.66 1.97 11.60
CA ALA A 572 -9.44 1.67 12.35
C ALA A 572 -8.61 2.93 12.64
N ASN A 573 -8.66 3.94 11.79
CA ASN A 573 -7.99 5.23 11.94
C ASN A 573 -8.86 6.31 12.61
N GLY A 574 -10.02 5.95 13.17
CA GLY A 574 -10.88 6.84 13.95
C GLY A 574 -11.98 7.54 13.14
N GLY A 575 -12.11 7.22 11.85
CA GLY A 575 -13.23 7.67 11.03
C GLY A 575 -14.57 7.28 11.66
N ASP A 576 -15.61 8.06 11.39
CA ASP A 576 -16.94 7.90 12.03
C ASP A 576 -16.91 7.98 13.58
N GLY A 577 -15.84 8.57 14.16
CA GLY A 577 -15.74 8.78 15.60
C GLY A 577 -15.26 7.57 16.41
N TYR A 578 -14.75 6.52 15.78
CA TYR A 578 -14.22 5.31 16.43
C TYR A 578 -12.86 5.55 17.12
N LYS A 579 -12.87 6.39 18.17
CA LYS A 579 -11.66 6.83 18.89
C LYS A 579 -10.92 5.68 19.57
N THR A 580 -11.66 4.70 20.09
CA THR A 580 -11.09 3.49 20.71
C THR A 580 -10.21 2.72 19.71
N LEU A 581 -10.66 2.57 18.46
CA LEU A 581 -9.88 1.89 17.43
C LEU A 581 -8.65 2.68 17.01
N ALA A 582 -8.76 4.01 16.91
CA ALA A 582 -7.62 4.88 16.59
C ALA A 582 -6.52 4.83 17.66
N ALA A 583 -6.88 4.55 18.92
CA ALA A 583 -5.95 4.45 20.03
C ALA A 583 -5.21 3.09 20.10
N VAL A 584 -5.59 2.10 19.28
CA VAL A 584 -4.91 0.79 19.26
C VAL A 584 -3.48 0.96 18.73
N PRO A 585 -2.45 0.56 19.48
CA PRO A 585 -1.05 0.70 19.06
C PRO A 585 -0.73 -0.04 17.75
N ALA A 586 0.21 0.47 16.98
CA ALA A 586 0.65 -0.12 15.71
C ALA A 586 1.05 -1.61 15.85
N SER A 587 1.65 -2.01 16.98
CA SER A 587 2.02 -3.40 17.27
C SER A 587 0.84 -4.39 17.37
N ARG A 588 -0.40 -3.88 17.48
CA ARG A 588 -1.63 -4.66 17.51
C ARG A 588 -2.51 -4.45 16.26
N ARG A 589 -1.95 -3.85 15.21
CA ARG A 589 -2.60 -3.56 13.94
C ARG A 589 -1.92 -4.30 12.81
N LEU A 590 -2.71 -4.91 11.94
CA LEU A 590 -2.23 -5.58 10.74
C LEU A 590 -3.04 -5.06 9.56
N ASP A 591 -2.39 -4.43 8.61
CA ASP A 591 -2.99 -4.11 7.31
C ASP A 591 -3.15 -5.41 6.51
N ILE A 592 -4.36 -5.68 6.05
CA ILE A 592 -4.66 -6.86 5.22
C ILE A 592 -4.51 -6.52 3.74
N GLY A 593 -4.50 -5.23 3.37
CA GLY A 593 -4.27 -4.76 2.01
C GLY A 593 -5.33 -5.14 0.99
N VAL A 594 -6.51 -5.59 1.40
CA VAL A 594 -7.60 -5.99 0.52
C VAL A 594 -8.74 -4.98 0.58
N LEU A 595 -9.34 -4.67 -0.56
CA LEU A 595 -10.49 -3.78 -0.63
C LEU A 595 -11.75 -4.42 -0.04
N ASP A 596 -12.56 -3.59 0.61
CA ASP A 596 -13.88 -3.94 1.13
C ASP A 596 -14.80 -4.57 0.06
N ALA A 597 -14.84 -4.01 -1.13
CA ALA A 597 -15.60 -4.56 -2.25
C ALA A 597 -15.06 -5.92 -2.72
N ASP A 598 -13.75 -6.13 -2.77
CA ASP A 598 -13.15 -7.41 -3.17
C ASP A 598 -13.44 -8.51 -2.15
N VAL A 599 -13.40 -8.18 -0.86
CA VAL A 599 -13.83 -9.13 0.19
C VAL A 599 -15.30 -9.51 0.00
N PHE A 600 -16.15 -8.57 -0.37
CA PHE A 600 -17.56 -8.87 -0.64
C PHE A 600 -17.73 -9.70 -1.93
N PHE A 601 -16.97 -9.47 -3.00
CA PHE A 601 -16.90 -10.34 -4.17
C PHE A 601 -16.47 -11.77 -3.79
N ASN A 602 -15.39 -11.91 -3.01
CA ASN A 602 -14.89 -13.21 -2.54
C ASN A 602 -15.93 -13.95 -1.70
N TYR A 603 -16.73 -13.25 -0.91
CA TYR A 603 -17.86 -13.84 -0.20
C TYR A 603 -18.96 -14.33 -1.16
N ILE A 604 -19.38 -13.50 -2.12
CA ILE A 604 -20.41 -13.83 -3.11
C ILE A 604 -20.05 -15.11 -3.86
N GLU A 605 -18.81 -15.25 -4.29
CA GLU A 605 -18.33 -16.44 -5.05
C GLU A 605 -18.48 -17.75 -4.28
N THR A 606 -18.58 -17.70 -2.95
CA THR A 606 -18.75 -18.91 -2.10
C THR A 606 -20.19 -19.29 -1.83
N LEU A 607 -21.15 -18.45 -2.23
CA LEU A 607 -22.56 -18.69 -1.96
C LEU A 607 -23.14 -19.78 -2.85
N PRO A 608 -24.17 -20.50 -2.39
CA PRO A 608 -24.95 -21.43 -3.21
C PRO A 608 -25.48 -20.73 -4.46
N LYS A 609 -25.45 -21.45 -5.58
CA LYS A 609 -25.92 -20.91 -6.87
C LYS A 609 -27.38 -21.24 -7.09
N ASP A 610 -28.11 -20.29 -7.66
CA ASP A 610 -29.46 -20.51 -8.19
C ASP A 610 -29.42 -21.46 -9.40
N ALA A 611 -30.27 -22.45 -9.41
CA ALA A 611 -30.27 -23.50 -10.43
C ALA A 611 -30.65 -22.98 -11.83
N ALA A 612 -31.45 -21.91 -11.91
CA ALA A 612 -31.93 -21.38 -13.19
C ALA A 612 -30.93 -20.43 -13.82
N SER A 613 -30.32 -19.53 -13.03
CA SER A 613 -29.38 -18.52 -13.52
C SER A 613 -27.91 -18.93 -13.43
N GLY A 614 -27.59 -19.95 -12.58
CA GLY A 614 -26.21 -20.30 -12.25
C GLY A 614 -25.46 -19.27 -11.41
N LEU A 615 -26.12 -18.18 -11.00
CA LEU A 615 -25.54 -17.10 -10.22
C LEU A 615 -25.60 -17.41 -8.72
N PRO A 616 -24.60 -16.96 -7.93
CA PRO A 616 -24.64 -16.98 -6.48
C PRO A 616 -25.87 -16.25 -5.92
N VAL A 617 -26.48 -16.78 -4.85
CA VAL A 617 -27.69 -16.22 -4.24
C VAL A 617 -27.35 -15.39 -3.02
N LEU A 618 -27.56 -14.09 -3.08
CA LEU A 618 -27.51 -13.17 -1.95
C LEU A 618 -28.82 -13.24 -1.19
N SER A 619 -28.79 -13.81 0.00
CA SER A 619 -29.96 -13.97 0.88
C SER A 619 -29.79 -13.17 2.16
N ARG A 620 -30.93 -12.84 2.79
CA ARG A 620 -30.96 -12.32 4.15
C ARG A 620 -30.34 -13.33 5.11
N LEU A 621 -29.55 -12.83 6.06
CA LEU A 621 -29.01 -13.70 7.11
C LEU A 621 -30.11 -14.20 8.06
N PRO A 622 -29.91 -15.36 8.69
CA PRO A 622 -30.71 -15.77 9.84
C PRO A 622 -30.71 -14.69 10.93
N VAL A 623 -31.85 -14.50 11.59
CA VAL A 623 -32.07 -13.40 12.56
C VAL A 623 -31.08 -13.42 13.72
N GLU A 624 -30.64 -14.59 14.13
CA GLU A 624 -29.67 -14.79 15.21
C GLU A 624 -28.25 -14.27 14.87
N LEU A 625 -27.96 -13.99 13.59
CA LEU A 625 -26.69 -13.44 13.14
C LEU A 625 -26.69 -11.91 13.02
N TYR A 626 -27.83 -11.26 13.27
CA TYR A 626 -27.86 -9.80 13.28
C TYR A 626 -27.18 -9.24 14.53
N SER A 627 -26.40 -8.20 14.36
CA SER A 627 -25.65 -7.54 15.43
C SER A 627 -26.54 -6.91 16.48
N THR A 628 -27.63 -6.26 16.07
CA THR A 628 -28.62 -5.67 16.98
C THR A 628 -29.71 -6.70 17.34
N ARG A 629 -29.73 -7.16 18.58
CA ARG A 629 -30.79 -8.07 19.07
C ARG A 629 -32.05 -7.32 19.47
N SER A 630 -31.89 -6.24 20.22
CA SER A 630 -32.99 -5.32 20.59
C SER A 630 -32.54 -3.88 20.42
N PHE A 631 -33.47 -3.02 20.08
CA PHE A 631 -33.20 -1.61 19.84
C PHE A 631 -34.28 -0.74 20.50
N LYS A 632 -33.83 0.13 21.42
CA LYS A 632 -34.65 1.19 22.01
C LYS A 632 -34.11 2.52 21.47
N GLY A 633 -34.79 3.11 20.48
CA GLY A 633 -34.49 4.40 19.90
C GLY A 633 -34.86 5.57 20.81
N PRO A 634 -34.39 6.79 20.51
CA PRO A 634 -34.97 8.01 21.04
C PRO A 634 -36.44 8.08 20.57
N ASN A 635 -37.31 8.50 21.45
CA ASN A 635 -38.78 8.64 21.18
C ASN A 635 -39.03 9.66 20.09
#